data_5f3dc20ff2c79e5a31c9538d8e05cf89
#
_entry.id   5f3dc20ff2c79e5a31c9538d8e05cf89
#
_cell.length_a   1.000
_cell.length_b   1.000
_cell.length_c   1.000
_cell.angle_alpha   90.00
_cell.angle_beta   90.00
_cell.angle_gamma   90.00
#
_symmetry.space_group_name_H-M   'P 1'
#
loop_
_entity.id
_entity.type
_entity.pdbx_description
1 polymer ?
#
loop_
_entity_poly.entity_id
_entity_poly.type
_entity_poly.pdbx_seq_one_letter_code
_entity_poly.pdbx_strand_id
1 'polypeptide(L)'
;MENLLETSELLSDITDIDQDEIYDLLNTLHAPPGATRLLLVLQNLQIALESTRTLFSLFANDDFVHLFDLEIVRRLIQSLGQPSPKKRPTQWFDQSSRRQGIINDHPEWAMLILPQSHNRYRDTLYRQHQSVVIQCAALQRKRHSSVGSEILTACRDMRQLTSDVLFELHPQMSLLDYQECLYADEFTIIPELKGVELLVRRVNKNKGKTREGGRSRHAQGVESEVRKADPEDPQNQGPISELHMLQSGLTGDDAQHARTSGLHPKEFQSLSAVAVHFSEKSATAGFDLKDHYRRQSKQVKHLGTANQRLPFRYASLSTIELSAAAKGAFELFVGSGPFHGRSHEGMLAGLLLMLLIWLGRPIEELLKIRVYPDRSLLPQTRKSLLAYLAADRCFAIPIPAAEWRNNLTESARQLLYDIGGAEPAHSNDVIIVACPVRITTHLEAIDHQTEKKKRTNYTELFPASDHEQIRNELSQALSTLNRKNSLRLTSLRVSQALFDEITALSSDWTEAYLLTGHSFTVTEVTAHYTSVSGDYLQKLYHQAVTSMRDRLYQYLGIAANDFYKFEQSVSNPGDHGSKLNPKPLLIQRLIGHLKHEIREAKRGPPGEEQWRRTHNTLVAYTAFWILFSTGYRAVNDLVFRLREIDWTTGFLVISDKDDESLSNSRTIWLQPELLNQLTIYTLHLEVLQMRIRNRQTLRDHIEEVLSNPIPDASLFFFISDSWQLTQVSPENLRKQVPEFALPLNLGRHYLRSALRARGCPAEYVNAFMGHWQKGQEPFGRFSAMTPFELFQELAPHLEGLSREAGWTRTSGLADE
;
A
#
# COMPACT_ATOMS: atom_id res chain seq x y z
N MET A 1 11.67 -13.28 19.83
CA MET A 1 12.88 -13.90 20.37
C MET A 1 12.81 -14.10 21.87
N GLU A 2 12.38 -13.11 22.65
CA GLU A 2 12.28 -13.22 24.12
C GLU A 2 11.49 -14.44 24.61
N ASN A 3 10.35 -14.76 24.01
CA ASN A 3 9.53 -15.93 24.46
C ASN A 3 10.10 -17.33 24.17
N LEU A 4 11.02 -17.48 23.21
CA LEU A 4 11.69 -18.78 22.97
C LEU A 4 12.87 -18.97 23.92
N LEU A 5 13.55 -17.89 24.32
CA LEU A 5 14.58 -17.91 25.35
C LEU A 5 13.99 -18.30 26.71
N GLU A 6 12.85 -17.73 27.10
CA GLU A 6 12.13 -18.13 28.33
C GLU A 6 11.71 -19.60 28.29
N THR A 7 11.26 -20.08 27.12
CA THR A 7 10.89 -21.50 26.97
C THR A 7 12.11 -22.44 27.06
N SER A 8 13.25 -22.07 26.47
CA SER A 8 14.50 -22.88 26.57
C SER A 8 15.07 -22.86 27.96
N GLU A 9 15.03 -21.75 28.68
CA GLU A 9 15.42 -21.63 30.07
C GLU A 9 14.57 -22.54 30.96
N LEU A 10 13.25 -22.50 30.80
CA LEU A 10 12.34 -23.36 31.57
C LEU A 10 12.54 -24.86 31.26
N LEU A 11 12.86 -25.22 30.03
CA LEU A 11 13.17 -26.58 29.63
C LEU A 11 14.54 -27.04 30.17
N SER A 12 15.55 -26.19 30.09
CA SER A 12 16.88 -26.46 30.68
C SER A 12 16.76 -26.74 32.18
N ASP A 13 16.01 -25.93 32.88
CA ASP A 13 15.71 -26.09 34.32
C ASP A 13 15.05 -27.45 34.71
N ILE A 14 14.34 -28.05 33.77
CA ILE A 14 13.56 -29.29 33.99
C ILE A 14 14.35 -30.52 33.50
N THR A 15 15.23 -30.37 32.52
CA THR A 15 15.79 -31.48 31.75
C THR A 15 17.27 -31.74 31.96
N ASP A 16 17.99 -30.84 32.62
CA ASP A 16 19.44 -30.90 32.76
C ASP A 16 20.20 -30.94 31.40
N ILE A 17 19.62 -30.24 30.40
CA ILE A 17 20.22 -30.05 29.07
C ILE A 17 20.59 -28.57 28.99
N ASP A 18 21.68 -28.25 28.26
CA ASP A 18 22.12 -26.87 28.06
C ASP A 18 21.01 -26.01 27.38
N GLN A 19 20.83 -24.79 27.89
CA GLN A 19 19.83 -23.87 27.37
C GLN A 19 20.05 -23.53 25.91
N ASP A 20 21.32 -23.35 25.50
CA ASP A 20 21.68 -23.00 24.14
C ASP A 20 21.37 -24.16 23.17
N GLU A 21 21.61 -25.42 23.58
CA GLU A 21 21.25 -26.60 22.78
C GLU A 21 19.73 -26.72 22.58
N ILE A 22 18.96 -26.44 23.62
CA ILE A 22 17.48 -26.46 23.55
C ILE A 22 17.01 -25.33 22.66
N TYR A 23 17.58 -24.13 22.81
CA TYR A 23 17.23 -22.97 22.01
C TYR A 23 17.52 -23.22 20.54
N ASP A 24 18.67 -23.77 20.21
CA ASP A 24 19.06 -24.10 18.83
C ASP A 24 18.10 -25.12 18.20
N LEU A 25 17.70 -26.17 18.95
CA LEU A 25 16.72 -27.14 18.50
C LEU A 25 15.35 -26.48 18.21
N LEU A 26 14.82 -25.66 19.12
CA LEU A 26 13.54 -25.01 18.99
C LEU A 26 13.56 -23.99 17.84
N ASN A 27 14.65 -23.26 17.69
CA ASN A 27 14.84 -22.28 16.62
C ASN A 27 14.98 -22.98 15.25
N THR A 28 15.69 -24.09 15.19
CA THR A 28 15.84 -24.91 13.97
C THR A 28 14.50 -25.51 13.52
N LEU A 29 13.64 -25.91 14.46
CA LEU A 29 12.27 -26.37 14.22
C LEU A 29 11.28 -25.24 13.95
N HIS A 30 11.72 -23.98 14.05
CA HIS A 30 10.83 -22.83 13.96
C HIS A 30 9.63 -22.94 14.92
N ALA A 31 9.92 -23.22 16.17
CA ALA A 31 8.91 -23.37 17.20
C ALA A 31 8.10 -22.07 17.41
N PRO A 32 6.79 -22.17 17.67
CA PRO A 32 5.99 -21.00 18.06
C PRO A 32 6.38 -20.52 19.48
N PRO A 33 6.14 -19.24 19.81
CA PRO A 33 6.30 -18.74 21.16
C PRO A 33 5.56 -19.63 22.18
N GLY A 34 6.26 -20.07 23.23
CA GLY A 34 5.69 -20.96 24.24
C GLY A 34 5.56 -22.43 23.83
N ALA A 35 6.08 -22.83 22.67
CA ALA A 35 6.20 -24.20 22.17
C ALA A 35 4.97 -25.11 22.41
N THR A 36 3.79 -24.63 22.02
CA THR A 36 2.53 -25.38 22.18
C THR A 36 2.62 -26.76 21.51
N ARG A 37 2.23 -27.83 22.20
CA ARG A 37 2.31 -29.25 21.79
C ARG A 37 3.73 -29.79 21.67
N LEU A 38 4.65 -29.23 22.42
CA LEU A 38 6.06 -29.59 22.39
C LEU A 38 6.29 -31.10 22.43
N LEU A 39 5.69 -31.81 23.38
CA LEU A 39 5.87 -33.26 23.52
C LEU A 39 5.45 -34.04 22.29
N LEU A 40 4.30 -33.70 21.70
CA LEU A 40 3.79 -34.33 20.48
C LEU A 40 4.71 -34.07 19.28
N VAL A 41 5.19 -32.84 19.13
CA VAL A 41 6.10 -32.44 18.06
C VAL A 41 7.44 -33.16 18.19
N LEU A 42 8.03 -33.21 19.38
CA LEU A 42 9.29 -33.92 19.61
C LEU A 42 9.16 -35.42 19.36
N GLN A 43 8.06 -36.06 19.79
CA GLN A 43 7.79 -37.48 19.50
C GLN A 43 7.70 -37.74 18.00
N ASN A 44 6.97 -36.91 17.27
CA ASN A 44 6.84 -37.04 15.81
C ASN A 44 8.16 -36.75 15.09
N LEU A 45 8.96 -35.78 15.57
CA LEU A 45 10.28 -35.48 15.06
C LEU A 45 11.21 -36.70 15.28
N GLN A 46 11.22 -37.28 16.49
CA GLN A 46 12.01 -38.49 16.78
C GLN A 46 11.70 -39.60 15.78
N ILE A 47 10.42 -39.94 15.60
CA ILE A 47 9.98 -40.99 14.66
C ILE A 47 10.44 -40.70 13.24
N ALA A 48 10.28 -39.43 12.78
CA ALA A 48 10.71 -39.02 11.45
C ALA A 48 12.21 -39.15 11.25
N LEU A 49 13.03 -38.68 12.18
CA LEU A 49 14.50 -38.78 12.10
C LEU A 49 14.99 -40.21 12.19
N GLU A 50 14.42 -41.05 13.06
CA GLU A 50 14.75 -42.46 13.17
C GLU A 50 14.39 -43.27 11.90
N SER A 51 13.29 -42.91 11.21
CA SER A 51 12.88 -43.56 9.95
C SER A 51 13.88 -43.35 8.81
N THR A 52 14.72 -42.32 8.87
CA THR A 52 15.75 -42.01 7.86
C THR A 52 17.16 -42.29 8.33
N ARG A 53 17.37 -42.79 9.56
CA ARG A 53 18.68 -43.05 10.14
C ARG A 53 19.55 -43.98 9.30
N THR A 54 18.97 -44.90 8.55
CA THR A 54 19.66 -45.81 7.64
C THR A 54 19.92 -45.25 6.25
N LEU A 55 19.39 -44.08 5.95
CA LEU A 55 19.48 -43.43 4.63
C LEU A 55 20.63 -42.41 4.58
N PHE A 56 21.83 -42.83 4.97
CA PHE A 56 22.98 -41.96 5.16
C PHE A 56 23.41 -41.19 3.89
N SER A 57 23.18 -41.73 2.69
CA SER A 57 23.60 -41.09 1.44
C SER A 57 22.80 -39.84 1.10
N LEU A 58 21.49 -39.76 1.45
CA LEU A 58 20.67 -38.57 1.29
C LEU A 58 21.25 -37.37 2.03
N PHE A 59 21.79 -37.62 3.21
CA PHE A 59 22.25 -36.61 4.17
C PHE A 59 23.76 -36.70 4.46
N ALA A 60 24.53 -37.40 3.62
CA ALA A 60 25.98 -37.55 3.75
C ALA A 60 26.80 -36.29 3.60
N ASN A 61 26.15 -35.12 3.58
CA ASN A 61 26.79 -33.84 3.48
C ASN A 61 26.91 -33.23 4.90
N ASP A 62 28.10 -32.70 5.24
CA ASP A 62 28.37 -32.05 6.53
C ASP A 62 27.29 -31.01 6.94
N ASP A 63 26.64 -30.40 5.97
CA ASP A 63 25.56 -29.45 6.21
C ASP A 63 24.33 -30.03 6.93
N PHE A 64 24.07 -31.35 6.82
CA PHE A 64 22.92 -32.03 7.42
C PHE A 64 23.25 -32.73 8.75
N VAL A 65 24.49 -33.09 8.95
CA VAL A 65 24.92 -33.96 10.09
C VAL A 65 24.63 -33.32 11.46
N HIS A 66 24.63 -31.98 11.52
CA HIS A 66 24.48 -31.26 12.77
C HIS A 66 23.19 -30.45 12.88
N LEU A 67 22.18 -30.75 12.05
CA LEU A 67 20.91 -29.98 12.07
C LEU A 67 20.05 -30.35 13.29
N PHE A 68 19.96 -31.63 13.61
CA PHE A 68 19.15 -32.11 14.71
C PHE A 68 19.94 -33.17 15.49
N ASP A 69 20.13 -32.90 16.79
CA ASP A 69 20.70 -33.94 17.70
C ASP A 69 19.55 -34.80 18.21
N LEU A 70 19.53 -36.08 17.74
CA LEU A 70 18.51 -37.04 18.14
C LEU A 70 18.61 -37.42 19.64
N GLU A 71 19.79 -37.31 20.24
CA GLU A 71 19.98 -37.61 21.66
C GLU A 71 19.33 -36.51 22.52
N ILE A 72 19.49 -35.25 22.15
CA ILE A 72 18.81 -34.14 22.81
C ILE A 72 17.28 -34.31 22.71
N VAL A 73 16.77 -34.66 21.53
CA VAL A 73 15.31 -34.89 21.32
C VAL A 73 14.83 -36.03 22.25
N ARG A 74 15.55 -37.13 22.35
CA ARG A 74 15.20 -38.27 23.24
C ARG A 74 15.21 -37.87 24.70
N ARG A 75 16.25 -37.19 25.16
CA ARG A 75 16.37 -36.72 26.54
C ARG A 75 15.23 -35.76 26.90
N LEU A 76 14.88 -34.85 26.02
CA LEU A 76 13.73 -33.97 26.23
C LEU A 76 12.40 -34.73 26.35
N ILE A 77 12.16 -35.72 25.48
CA ILE A 77 10.94 -36.53 25.52
C ILE A 77 10.89 -37.32 26.83
N GLN A 78 12.01 -37.94 27.23
CA GLN A 78 12.10 -38.72 28.46
C GLN A 78 11.86 -37.86 29.71
N SER A 79 12.49 -36.69 29.79
CA SER A 79 12.33 -35.77 30.89
C SER A 79 10.90 -35.19 30.97
N LEU A 80 10.30 -34.84 29.80
CA LEU A 80 8.92 -34.37 29.73
C LEU A 80 7.90 -35.45 30.10
N GLY A 81 8.19 -36.72 29.86
CA GLY A 81 7.33 -37.85 30.21
C GLY A 81 7.36 -38.23 31.72
N GLN A 82 8.31 -37.74 32.51
CA GLN A 82 8.41 -38.03 33.93
C GLN A 82 7.69 -36.96 34.78
N PRO A 83 7.16 -37.33 35.97
CA PRO A 83 6.61 -36.36 36.92
C PRO A 83 7.70 -35.39 37.36
N SER A 84 7.41 -34.10 37.41
CA SER A 84 8.35 -33.07 37.87
C SER A 84 7.72 -32.24 38.99
N PRO A 85 8.49 -31.89 40.03
CA PRO A 85 8.00 -30.99 41.08
C PRO A 85 7.81 -29.53 40.57
N LYS A 86 8.46 -29.14 39.46
CA LYS A 86 8.31 -27.84 38.85
C LYS A 86 7.05 -27.77 37.99
N LYS A 87 6.33 -26.65 38.06
CA LYS A 87 5.11 -26.41 37.27
C LYS A 87 5.45 -26.30 35.78
N ARG A 88 4.84 -27.15 34.97
CA ARG A 88 5.05 -27.19 33.50
C ARG A 88 3.86 -26.56 32.77
N PRO A 89 4.05 -25.82 31.71
CA PRO A 89 2.97 -25.30 30.89
C PRO A 89 2.10 -26.44 30.34
N THR A 90 0.80 -26.39 30.57
CA THR A 90 -0.15 -27.43 30.13
C THR A 90 -0.22 -27.53 28.60
N GLN A 91 0.06 -26.47 27.91
CA GLN A 91 0.09 -26.40 26.46
C GLN A 91 1.15 -27.27 25.81
N TRP A 92 2.23 -27.62 26.53
CA TRP A 92 3.28 -28.52 26.03
C TRP A 92 2.79 -29.96 25.86
N PHE A 93 1.75 -30.34 26.59
CA PHE A 93 1.17 -31.69 26.62
C PHE A 93 -0.13 -31.81 25.84
N ASP A 94 -0.57 -30.77 25.18
CA ASP A 94 -1.78 -30.80 24.33
C ASP A 94 -1.57 -31.78 23.16
N GLN A 95 -2.45 -32.75 23.05
CA GLN A 95 -2.47 -33.80 22.00
C GLN A 95 -3.45 -33.47 20.88
N SER A 96 -4.10 -32.31 20.91
CA SER A 96 -5.07 -31.95 19.90
C SER A 96 -4.40 -31.76 18.53
N SER A 97 -5.08 -32.13 17.45
CA SER A 97 -4.65 -31.89 16.06
C SER A 97 -4.96 -30.49 15.55
N ARG A 98 -5.49 -29.59 16.40
CA ARG A 98 -5.80 -28.21 16.00
C ARG A 98 -4.53 -27.43 15.68
N ARG A 99 -4.47 -26.81 14.47
CA ARG A 99 -3.29 -26.09 13.97
C ARG A 99 -3.56 -24.60 13.77
N GLN A 100 -4.70 -24.11 14.23
CA GLN A 100 -5.10 -22.72 14.00
C GLN A 100 -4.06 -21.74 14.55
N GLY A 101 -3.63 -20.81 13.74
CA GLY A 101 -2.66 -19.77 14.09
C GLY A 101 -1.18 -20.13 13.90
N ILE A 102 -0.84 -21.40 13.61
CA ILE A 102 0.56 -21.83 13.46
C ILE A 102 0.93 -22.32 12.05
N ILE A 103 -0.06 -22.53 11.18
CA ILE A 103 0.16 -23.15 9.85
C ILE A 103 1.05 -22.30 8.94
N ASN A 104 0.87 -20.99 8.96
CA ASN A 104 1.59 -20.07 8.08
C ASN A 104 2.87 -19.53 8.72
N ASP A 105 2.86 -19.31 10.02
CA ASP A 105 3.97 -18.69 10.74
C ASP A 105 5.03 -19.72 11.15
N HIS A 106 4.59 -20.96 11.45
CA HIS A 106 5.44 -22.08 11.91
C HIS A 106 5.12 -23.37 11.13
N PRO A 107 5.34 -23.41 9.80
CA PRO A 107 4.86 -24.50 8.94
C PRO A 107 5.49 -25.85 9.24
N GLU A 108 6.76 -25.92 9.65
CA GLU A 108 7.45 -27.13 10.04
C GLU A 108 6.85 -27.70 11.32
N TRP A 109 6.63 -26.86 12.31
CA TRP A 109 5.97 -27.23 13.55
C TRP A 109 4.55 -27.77 13.30
N ALA A 110 3.78 -27.07 12.47
CA ALA A 110 2.44 -27.49 12.09
C ALA A 110 2.41 -28.83 11.34
N MET A 111 3.41 -29.12 10.54
CA MET A 111 3.54 -30.39 9.82
C MET A 111 3.79 -31.57 10.77
N LEU A 112 4.53 -31.37 11.87
CA LEU A 112 4.79 -32.36 12.88
C LEU A 112 3.58 -32.69 13.78
N ILE A 113 2.50 -31.91 13.75
CA ILE A 113 1.26 -32.15 14.51
C ILE A 113 0.29 -33.08 13.75
N LEU A 114 0.69 -33.75 12.69
CA LEU A 114 -0.19 -34.64 11.94
C LEU A 114 -0.54 -35.91 12.71
N PRO A 115 -1.80 -36.39 12.66
CA PRO A 115 -2.17 -37.68 13.20
C PRO A 115 -1.47 -38.80 12.43
N GLN A 116 -1.16 -39.89 13.12
CA GLN A 116 -0.56 -41.09 12.53
C GLN A 116 -1.56 -41.79 11.59
N SER A 117 -1.05 -42.35 10.49
CA SER A 117 -1.83 -43.22 9.60
C SER A 117 -2.15 -44.56 10.29
N HIS A 118 -3.29 -45.14 9.97
CA HIS A 118 -3.62 -46.49 10.46
C HIS A 118 -2.83 -47.63 9.77
N ASN A 119 -2.12 -47.32 8.68
CA ASN A 119 -1.30 -48.28 7.94
C ASN A 119 0.18 -48.07 8.24
N ARG A 120 0.81 -49.00 9.01
CA ARG A 120 2.21 -48.91 9.45
C ARG A 120 3.20 -48.70 8.31
N TYR A 121 3.04 -49.38 7.17
CA TYR A 121 3.95 -49.26 6.03
C TYR A 121 3.85 -47.86 5.41
N ARG A 122 2.68 -47.39 5.15
CA ARG A 122 2.43 -46.03 4.62
C ARG A 122 2.81 -44.93 5.60
N ASP A 123 2.67 -45.22 6.91
CA ASP A 123 3.14 -44.31 7.95
C ASP A 123 4.68 -44.20 7.94
N THR A 124 5.37 -45.29 7.73
CA THR A 124 6.84 -45.30 7.62
C THR A 124 7.31 -44.49 6.43
N LEU A 125 6.74 -44.68 5.23
CA LEU A 125 7.06 -43.90 4.04
C LEU A 125 6.77 -42.41 4.27
N TYR A 126 5.62 -42.09 4.81
CA TYR A 126 5.26 -40.72 5.14
C TYR A 126 6.30 -40.08 6.08
N ARG A 127 6.75 -40.79 7.12
CA ARG A 127 7.74 -40.30 8.07
C ARG A 127 9.11 -40.10 7.44
N GLN A 128 9.49 -40.93 6.49
CA GLN A 128 10.73 -40.74 5.71
C GLN A 128 10.67 -39.46 4.88
N HIS A 129 9.61 -39.26 4.11
CA HIS A 129 9.43 -38.01 3.35
C HIS A 129 9.31 -36.78 4.26
N GLN A 130 8.61 -36.87 5.38
CA GLN A 130 8.52 -35.83 6.39
C GLN A 130 9.91 -35.44 6.92
N SER A 131 10.76 -36.42 7.18
CA SER A 131 12.15 -36.20 7.63
C SER A 131 12.97 -35.45 6.58
N VAL A 132 12.87 -35.84 5.30
CA VAL A 132 13.55 -35.13 4.19
C VAL A 132 13.11 -33.66 4.15
N VAL A 133 11.82 -33.41 4.21
CA VAL A 133 11.27 -32.04 4.14
C VAL A 133 11.72 -31.20 5.34
N ILE A 134 11.69 -31.75 6.57
CA ILE A 134 12.13 -31.05 7.77
C ILE A 134 13.60 -30.68 7.70
N GLN A 135 14.45 -31.64 7.32
CA GLN A 135 15.88 -31.38 7.25
C GLN A 135 16.23 -30.39 6.14
N CYS A 136 15.59 -30.48 4.97
CA CYS A 136 15.73 -29.48 3.90
C CYS A 136 15.25 -28.10 4.33
N ALA A 137 14.13 -28.01 5.06
CA ALA A 137 13.61 -26.75 5.58
C ALA A 137 14.55 -26.11 6.61
N ALA A 138 15.06 -26.93 7.56
CA ALA A 138 16.03 -26.51 8.56
C ALA A 138 17.32 -25.98 7.93
N LEU A 139 17.88 -26.72 6.95
CA LEU A 139 19.07 -26.28 6.22
C LEU A 139 18.83 -24.99 5.45
N GLN A 140 17.67 -24.86 4.82
CA GLN A 140 17.30 -23.65 4.10
C GLN A 140 17.17 -22.44 5.03
N ARG A 141 16.63 -22.62 6.25
CA ARG A 141 16.56 -21.57 7.28
C ARG A 141 17.94 -21.17 7.81
N LYS A 142 18.80 -22.15 8.09
CA LYS A 142 20.17 -21.90 8.54
C LYS A 142 20.96 -21.05 7.52
N ARG A 143 20.68 -21.26 6.24
CA ARG A 143 21.29 -20.48 5.14
C ARG A 143 20.61 -19.13 4.89
N HIS A 144 19.31 -19.00 5.22
CA HIS A 144 18.48 -17.81 4.93
C HIS A 144 17.50 -17.53 6.09
N SER A 145 17.61 -16.39 6.71
CA SER A 145 16.85 -15.99 7.91
C SER A 145 15.34 -15.71 7.70
N SER A 146 14.78 -15.89 6.51
CA SER A 146 13.36 -15.70 6.23
C SER A 146 12.67 -17.00 5.83
N VAL A 147 11.39 -17.19 6.29
CA VAL A 147 10.55 -18.30 5.83
C VAL A 147 10.36 -18.20 4.33
N GLY A 148 10.91 -19.12 3.57
CA GLY A 148 10.69 -19.21 2.12
C GLY A 148 9.26 -19.68 1.83
N SER A 149 8.67 -19.17 0.75
CA SER A 149 7.40 -19.70 0.22
C SER A 149 7.49 -21.19 -0.08
N GLU A 150 8.68 -21.67 -0.41
CA GLU A 150 8.98 -23.08 -0.67
C GLU A 150 8.81 -23.96 0.57
N ILE A 151 9.29 -23.52 1.73
CA ILE A 151 9.11 -24.23 3.00
C ILE A 151 7.62 -24.34 3.33
N LEU A 152 6.90 -23.21 3.23
CA LEU A 152 5.47 -23.19 3.49
C LEU A 152 4.70 -24.13 2.56
N THR A 153 5.05 -24.11 1.26
CA THR A 153 4.40 -24.95 0.24
C THR A 153 4.73 -26.42 0.46
N ALA A 154 5.99 -26.78 0.70
CA ALA A 154 6.41 -28.15 0.99
C ALA A 154 5.73 -28.72 2.25
N CYS A 155 5.68 -27.95 3.33
CA CYS A 155 4.98 -28.35 4.55
C CYS A 155 3.47 -28.45 4.35
N ARG A 156 2.87 -27.64 3.47
CA ARG A 156 1.46 -27.74 3.09
C ARG A 156 1.20 -29.01 2.31
N ASP A 157 1.99 -29.30 1.29
CA ASP A 157 1.88 -30.50 0.48
C ASP A 157 1.97 -31.76 1.37
N MET A 158 2.97 -31.81 2.25
CA MET A 158 3.08 -32.91 3.23
C MET A 158 1.87 -33.04 4.16
N ARG A 159 1.22 -31.95 4.55
CA ARG A 159 0.00 -32.00 5.39
C ARG A 159 -1.24 -32.49 4.65
N GLN A 160 -1.28 -32.32 3.33
CA GLN A 160 -2.41 -32.66 2.46
C GLN A 160 -2.21 -33.97 1.72
N LEU A 161 -1.04 -34.58 1.83
CA LEU A 161 -0.63 -35.74 1.08
C LEU A 161 -1.51 -36.95 1.38
N THR A 162 -2.05 -37.56 0.32
CA THR A 162 -2.67 -38.87 0.36
C THR A 162 -1.60 -39.92 0.07
N SER A 163 -1.69 -41.07 0.72
CA SER A 163 -0.62 -42.08 0.79
C SER A 163 -0.24 -42.76 -0.53
N ASP A 164 -0.96 -42.52 -1.63
CA ASP A 164 -0.77 -43.27 -2.86
C ASP A 164 0.32 -42.70 -3.78
N VAL A 165 0.90 -41.54 -3.41
CA VAL A 165 1.91 -40.82 -4.18
C VAL A 165 3.33 -40.99 -3.62
N LEU A 166 3.46 -41.64 -2.45
CA LEU A 166 4.73 -41.82 -1.77
C LEU A 166 5.52 -42.99 -2.36
N PHE A 167 6.82 -42.79 -2.56
CA PHE A 167 7.77 -43.79 -3.05
C PHE A 167 8.75 -44.20 -1.95
N GLU A 168 9.36 -45.37 -2.10
CA GLU A 168 10.31 -45.92 -1.12
C GLU A 168 11.68 -45.26 -1.26
N LEU A 169 12.29 -44.88 -0.13
CA LEU A 169 13.62 -44.30 -0.10
C LEU A 169 14.65 -45.42 0.12
N HIS A 170 15.66 -45.44 -0.76
CA HIS A 170 16.74 -46.46 -0.70
C HIS A 170 17.96 -45.92 0.03
N PRO A 171 18.72 -46.76 0.77
CA PRO A 171 19.88 -46.36 1.58
C PRO A 171 20.98 -45.61 0.79
N GLN A 172 21.11 -45.88 -0.50
CA GLN A 172 22.11 -45.26 -1.36
C GLN A 172 21.59 -44.03 -2.16
N MET A 173 20.33 -43.65 -1.98
CA MET A 173 19.71 -42.53 -2.67
C MET A 173 20.37 -41.20 -2.25
N SER A 174 20.76 -40.40 -3.23
CA SER A 174 21.21 -39.03 -3.00
C SER A 174 20.02 -38.07 -2.94
N LEU A 175 20.23 -36.82 -2.48
CA LEU A 175 19.20 -35.81 -2.51
C LEU A 175 18.82 -35.40 -3.97
N LEU A 176 19.72 -35.61 -4.91
CA LEU A 176 19.47 -35.41 -6.34
C LEU A 176 18.57 -36.51 -6.89
N ASP A 177 18.88 -37.80 -6.55
CA ASP A 177 18.02 -38.94 -6.93
C ASP A 177 16.63 -38.82 -6.33
N TYR A 178 16.53 -38.32 -5.07
CA TYR A 178 15.25 -38.02 -4.44
C TYR A 178 14.49 -36.95 -5.24
N GLN A 179 15.16 -35.91 -5.69
CA GLN A 179 14.54 -34.88 -6.52
C GLN A 179 14.02 -35.48 -7.84
N GLU A 180 14.77 -36.36 -8.50
CA GLU A 180 14.34 -37.03 -9.74
C GLU A 180 13.10 -37.91 -9.53
N CYS A 181 12.98 -38.59 -8.40
CA CYS A 181 11.80 -39.39 -8.06
C CYS A 181 10.53 -38.56 -7.78
N LEU A 182 10.65 -37.23 -7.64
CA LEU A 182 9.50 -36.33 -7.52
C LEU A 182 8.83 -36.02 -8.86
N TYR A 183 9.36 -36.55 -9.96
CA TYR A 183 8.79 -36.43 -11.29
C TYR A 183 8.07 -37.72 -11.70
N ALA A 184 6.88 -37.59 -12.28
CA ALA A 184 6.14 -38.72 -12.85
C ALA A 184 6.71 -39.19 -14.18
N ASP A 185 7.35 -38.26 -14.91
CA ASP A 185 8.12 -38.50 -16.15
C ASP A 185 9.25 -37.42 -16.24
N GLU A 186 10.06 -37.47 -17.29
CA GLU A 186 11.24 -36.61 -17.46
C GLU A 186 10.98 -35.10 -17.31
N PHE A 187 9.70 -34.65 -17.44
CA PHE A 187 9.32 -33.23 -17.42
C PHE A 187 8.14 -32.88 -16.50
N THR A 188 7.43 -33.85 -15.94
CA THR A 188 6.20 -33.62 -15.19
C THR A 188 6.36 -33.93 -13.72
N ILE A 189 6.34 -32.91 -12.88
CA ILE A 189 6.38 -33.05 -11.42
C ILE A 189 5.08 -33.68 -10.93
N ILE A 190 5.17 -34.60 -9.96
CA ILE A 190 4.01 -35.14 -9.24
C ILE A 190 3.27 -33.96 -8.59
N PRO A 191 2.02 -33.66 -8.95
CA PRO A 191 1.34 -32.42 -8.53
C PRO A 191 1.26 -32.25 -7.02
N GLU A 192 1.07 -33.35 -6.28
CA GLU A 192 0.95 -33.35 -4.82
C GLU A 192 2.27 -33.08 -4.09
N LEU A 193 3.41 -33.22 -4.79
CA LEU A 193 4.77 -33.06 -4.24
C LEU A 193 5.52 -31.85 -4.83
N LYS A 194 4.81 -30.97 -5.52
CA LYS A 194 5.41 -29.81 -6.19
C LYS A 194 6.16 -28.88 -5.25
N GLY A 195 5.63 -28.63 -4.06
CA GLY A 195 6.31 -27.81 -3.05
C GLY A 195 7.53 -28.52 -2.47
N VAL A 196 7.48 -29.83 -2.31
CA VAL A 196 8.63 -30.64 -1.87
C VAL A 196 9.74 -30.58 -2.91
N GLU A 197 9.41 -30.72 -4.21
CA GLU A 197 10.39 -30.58 -5.30
C GLU A 197 11.06 -29.19 -5.28
N LEU A 198 10.29 -28.13 -5.18
CA LEU A 198 10.82 -26.77 -5.14
C LEU A 198 11.82 -26.57 -3.99
N LEU A 199 11.50 -27.09 -2.79
CA LEU A 199 12.38 -27.01 -1.63
C LEU A 199 13.67 -27.80 -1.84
N VAL A 200 13.57 -29.07 -2.29
CA VAL A 200 14.72 -29.97 -2.51
C VAL A 200 15.62 -29.43 -3.63
N ARG A 201 15.06 -28.98 -4.72
CA ARG A 201 15.80 -28.34 -5.84
C ARG A 201 16.59 -27.14 -5.35
N ARG A 202 16.02 -26.33 -4.47
CA ARG A 202 16.72 -25.17 -3.92
C ARG A 202 17.89 -25.53 -3.03
N VAL A 203 17.74 -26.59 -2.23
CA VAL A 203 18.84 -27.12 -1.41
C VAL A 203 19.95 -27.66 -2.31
N ASN A 204 19.63 -28.39 -3.38
CA ASN A 204 20.61 -28.95 -4.33
C ASN A 204 21.37 -27.87 -5.10
N LYS A 205 20.71 -26.82 -5.60
CA LYS A 205 21.36 -25.70 -6.31
C LYS A 205 22.40 -24.96 -5.49
N ASN A 206 22.26 -24.92 -4.17
CA ASN A 206 23.20 -24.22 -3.29
C ASN A 206 24.48 -24.99 -2.97
N LYS A 207 24.60 -26.28 -3.36
CA LYS A 207 25.81 -27.10 -3.17
C LYS A 207 27.03 -26.61 -3.99
N GLY A 208 26.85 -25.81 -5.05
CA GLY A 208 27.90 -25.39 -5.96
C GLY A 208 28.56 -24.04 -5.67
N LYS A 209 28.19 -23.32 -4.61
CA LYS A 209 28.68 -21.95 -4.37
C LYS A 209 29.12 -21.70 -2.93
N THR A 210 30.17 -22.39 -2.48
CA THR A 210 31.04 -21.87 -1.42
C THR A 210 31.94 -20.80 -2.03
N ARG A 211 31.52 -19.54 -1.95
CA ARG A 211 32.38 -18.37 -2.13
C ARG A 211 32.39 -17.58 -0.83
N GLU A 212 33.54 -17.51 -0.21
CA GLU A 212 33.87 -16.59 0.85
C GLU A 212 33.59 -15.13 0.39
N GLY A 213 32.95 -14.39 1.27
CA GLY A 213 32.83 -12.94 1.17
C GLY A 213 31.61 -12.43 0.41
N GLY A 214 30.60 -12.01 1.14
CA GLY A 214 29.50 -11.18 0.63
C GLY A 214 28.10 -11.70 0.94
N ARG A 215 27.45 -11.12 1.93
CA ARG A 215 26.05 -11.41 2.26
C ARG A 215 25.13 -11.03 1.08
N SER A 216 24.85 -11.99 0.22
CA SER A 216 23.88 -11.84 -0.87
C SER A 216 22.50 -12.29 -0.40
N ARG A 217 21.62 -11.35 -0.12
CA ARG A 217 20.19 -11.63 0.13
C ARG A 217 19.49 -11.80 -1.21
N HIS A 218 19.10 -13.02 -1.57
CA HIS A 218 18.30 -13.27 -2.77
C HIS A 218 16.85 -12.82 -2.59
N ALA A 219 16.33 -12.09 -3.58
CA ALA A 219 14.89 -11.85 -3.69
C ALA A 219 14.20 -13.18 -4.03
N GLN A 220 13.15 -13.53 -3.29
CA GLN A 220 12.38 -14.75 -3.54
C GLN A 220 11.59 -14.62 -4.85
N GLY A 221 11.63 -15.66 -5.66
CA GLY A 221 10.69 -15.85 -6.77
C GLY A 221 11.13 -15.37 -8.15
N VAL A 222 12.38 -14.90 -8.33
CA VAL A 222 12.88 -14.52 -9.66
C VAL A 222 14.21 -15.21 -9.93
N GLU A 223 14.23 -16.14 -10.89
CA GLU A 223 15.46 -16.69 -11.41
C GLU A 223 15.91 -15.78 -12.57
N SER A 224 17.14 -15.26 -12.51
CA SER A 224 17.75 -14.52 -13.59
C SER A 224 18.86 -15.37 -14.23
N GLU A 225 18.72 -15.67 -15.50
CA GLU A 225 19.80 -16.21 -16.32
C GLU A 225 20.47 -15.06 -17.06
N VAL A 226 21.75 -14.84 -16.80
CA VAL A 226 22.55 -13.82 -17.50
C VAL A 226 23.15 -14.47 -18.74
N ARG A 227 22.71 -14.06 -19.92
CA ARG A 227 23.32 -14.42 -21.18
C ARG A 227 24.13 -13.25 -21.69
N LYS A 228 25.39 -13.48 -22.01
CA LYS A 228 26.20 -12.49 -22.75
C LYS A 228 25.62 -12.35 -24.15
N ALA A 229 25.38 -11.10 -24.56
CA ALA A 229 24.94 -10.81 -25.92
C ALA A 229 25.99 -11.27 -26.91
N ASP A 230 25.58 -11.98 -27.96
CA ASP A 230 26.46 -12.36 -29.04
C ASP A 230 26.76 -11.11 -29.90
N PRO A 231 28.01 -10.69 -30.00
CA PRO A 231 28.37 -9.48 -30.78
C PRO A 231 28.12 -9.61 -32.27
N GLU A 232 27.87 -10.82 -32.79
CA GLU A 232 27.60 -11.07 -34.20
C GLU A 232 26.11 -11.05 -34.57
N ASP A 233 25.18 -10.89 -33.61
CA ASP A 233 23.76 -10.82 -33.90
C ASP A 233 23.38 -9.45 -34.49
N PRO A 234 22.90 -9.41 -35.78
CA PRO A 234 22.57 -8.15 -36.45
C PRO A 234 21.43 -7.34 -35.80
N GLN A 235 20.68 -7.91 -34.85
CA GLN A 235 19.67 -7.20 -34.08
C GLN A 235 20.24 -6.48 -32.85
N ASN A 236 21.51 -6.70 -32.51
CA ASN A 236 22.23 -6.10 -31.39
C ASN A 236 23.04 -4.87 -31.81
N GLN A 237 22.42 -3.89 -32.42
CA GLN A 237 23.08 -2.63 -32.75
C GLN A 237 23.06 -1.64 -31.60
N GLY A 238 23.82 -1.88 -30.53
CA GLY A 238 23.98 -0.98 -29.40
C GLY A 238 24.84 -1.60 -28.30
N PRO A 239 25.37 -0.82 -27.36
CA PRO A 239 26.21 -1.32 -26.29
C PRO A 239 25.36 -2.07 -25.24
N ILE A 240 24.85 -3.26 -25.60
CA ILE A 240 24.19 -4.16 -24.67
C ILE A 240 25.30 -4.95 -23.99
N SER A 241 25.59 -4.66 -22.75
CA SER A 241 26.59 -5.38 -21.97
C SER A 241 26.06 -6.71 -21.39
N GLU A 242 24.79 -6.82 -21.05
CA GLU A 242 24.20 -8.04 -20.49
C GLU A 242 22.68 -8.09 -20.74
N LEU A 243 22.18 -9.27 -21.11
CA LEU A 243 20.75 -9.55 -21.24
C LEU A 243 20.31 -10.37 -20.03
N HIS A 244 19.46 -9.79 -19.19
CA HIS A 244 18.88 -10.49 -18.07
C HIS A 244 17.53 -11.10 -18.44
N MET A 245 17.46 -12.42 -18.53
CA MET A 245 16.20 -13.14 -18.70
C MET A 245 15.58 -13.42 -17.34
N LEU A 246 14.38 -12.89 -17.11
CA LEU A 246 13.65 -13.01 -15.87
C LEU A 246 12.54 -14.04 -16.05
N GLN A 247 12.62 -15.14 -15.30
CA GLN A 247 11.55 -16.10 -15.20
C GLN A 247 10.72 -15.77 -13.94
N SER A 248 9.55 -15.18 -14.12
CA SER A 248 8.60 -15.03 -13.05
C SER A 248 7.93 -16.38 -12.81
N GLY A 249 8.25 -17.04 -11.70
CA GLY A 249 7.44 -18.15 -11.23
C GLY A 249 6.04 -17.66 -10.91
N LEU A 250 5.02 -18.25 -11.52
CA LEU A 250 3.62 -18.00 -11.13
C LEU A 250 3.46 -18.39 -9.65
N THR A 251 2.95 -17.48 -8.84
CA THR A 251 2.53 -17.82 -7.48
C THR A 251 1.35 -18.79 -7.53
N GLY A 252 1.08 -19.53 -6.44
CA GLY A 252 -0.01 -20.52 -6.41
C GLY A 252 -1.37 -19.97 -6.84
N ASP A 253 -1.63 -18.68 -6.57
CA ASP A 253 -2.88 -18.01 -6.96
C ASP A 253 -2.92 -17.71 -8.46
N ASP A 254 -1.81 -17.30 -9.07
CA ASP A 254 -1.71 -17.07 -10.51
C ASP A 254 -1.89 -18.35 -11.32
N ALA A 255 -1.37 -19.48 -10.80
CA ALA A 255 -1.55 -20.78 -11.42
C ALA A 255 -3.01 -21.27 -11.33
N GLN A 256 -3.74 -20.91 -10.28
CA GLN A 256 -5.16 -21.26 -10.11
C GLN A 256 -6.05 -20.40 -11.03
N HIS A 257 -5.73 -19.13 -11.21
CA HIS A 257 -6.39 -18.25 -12.19
C HIS A 257 -6.12 -18.67 -13.64
N ALA A 258 -4.91 -19.10 -13.95
CA ALA A 258 -4.56 -19.63 -15.26
C ALA A 258 -5.37 -20.89 -15.61
N ARG A 259 -5.61 -21.77 -14.63
CA ARG A 259 -6.43 -22.98 -14.81
C ARG A 259 -7.92 -22.66 -15.01
N THR A 260 -8.45 -21.66 -14.32
CA THR A 260 -9.85 -21.24 -14.45
C THR A 260 -10.12 -20.47 -15.74
N SER A 261 -9.13 -19.81 -16.31
CA SER A 261 -9.26 -19.09 -17.61
C SER A 261 -9.01 -19.94 -18.84
N GLY A 262 -8.74 -21.24 -18.69
CA GLY A 262 -8.55 -22.18 -19.81
C GLY A 262 -7.29 -21.95 -20.65
N LEU A 263 -6.37 -21.13 -20.17
CA LEU A 263 -5.11 -20.82 -20.87
C LEU A 263 -4.03 -21.83 -20.50
N HIS A 264 -3.24 -22.25 -21.50
CA HIS A 264 -2.21 -23.24 -21.30
C HIS A 264 -1.06 -22.65 -20.44
N PRO A 265 -0.52 -23.37 -19.42
CA PRO A 265 0.55 -22.85 -18.54
C PRO A 265 1.81 -22.33 -19.27
N LYS A 266 2.07 -22.85 -20.50
CA LYS A 266 3.20 -22.37 -21.32
C LYS A 266 2.99 -20.96 -21.92
N GLU A 267 1.76 -20.51 -22.06
CA GLU A 267 1.44 -19.16 -22.56
C GLU A 267 1.62 -18.06 -21.50
N PHE A 268 1.69 -18.44 -20.23
CA PHE A 268 1.98 -17.53 -19.12
C PHE A 268 3.46 -17.41 -18.76
N GLN A 269 4.33 -18.17 -19.38
CA GLN A 269 5.76 -17.91 -19.32
C GLN A 269 6.08 -16.73 -20.23
N SER A 270 5.63 -15.54 -19.88
CA SER A 270 6.15 -14.32 -20.46
C SER A 270 7.59 -14.18 -19.98
N LEU A 271 8.52 -14.62 -20.80
CA LEU A 271 9.91 -14.23 -20.71
C LEU A 271 9.98 -12.72 -20.89
N SER A 272 9.99 -11.99 -19.80
CA SER A 272 10.30 -10.57 -19.85
C SER A 272 11.82 -10.48 -19.97
N ALA A 273 12.33 -10.33 -21.18
CA ALA A 273 13.71 -9.94 -21.40
C ALA A 273 13.83 -8.46 -21.05
N VAL A 274 14.60 -8.13 -20.01
CA VAL A 274 14.97 -6.75 -19.71
C VAL A 274 16.38 -6.53 -20.25
N ALA A 275 16.48 -5.77 -21.32
CA ALA A 275 17.75 -5.26 -21.79
C ALA A 275 18.20 -4.13 -20.85
N VAL A 276 19.26 -4.33 -20.11
CA VAL A 276 19.85 -3.29 -19.28
C VAL A 276 20.96 -2.62 -20.09
N HIS A 277 20.69 -1.41 -20.57
CA HIS A 277 21.71 -0.57 -21.17
C HIS A 277 22.50 0.12 -20.06
N PHE A 278 23.75 -0.25 -19.89
CA PHE A 278 24.67 0.51 -19.04
C PHE A 278 25.31 1.62 -19.89
N SER A 279 24.90 2.87 -19.69
CA SER A 279 25.73 3.99 -20.13
C SER A 279 26.97 4.06 -19.24
N GLU A 280 28.13 4.46 -19.75
CA GLU A 280 29.36 4.61 -18.96
C GLU A 280 29.19 5.56 -17.74
N LYS A 281 28.17 6.41 -17.74
CA LYS A 281 27.79 7.28 -16.61
C LYS A 281 26.97 6.59 -15.52
N SER A 282 26.27 5.50 -15.85
CA SER A 282 25.46 4.75 -14.85
C SER A 282 26.27 3.69 -14.10
N ALA A 283 27.49 3.38 -14.53
CA ALA A 283 28.35 2.43 -13.82
C ALA A 283 28.76 2.90 -12.41
N THR A 284 28.59 4.18 -12.09
CA THR A 284 28.88 4.77 -10.77
C THR A 284 27.67 4.88 -9.84
N ALA A 285 26.46 4.82 -10.37
CA ALA A 285 25.23 4.74 -9.57
C ALA A 285 24.73 3.30 -9.62
N GLY A 286 25.15 2.48 -8.66
CA GLY A 286 24.80 1.07 -8.59
C GLY A 286 23.30 0.84 -8.66
N PHE A 287 22.75 0.57 -9.85
CA PHE A 287 21.41 0.06 -10.03
C PHE A 287 21.38 -1.34 -9.41
N ASP A 288 20.85 -1.44 -8.19
CA ASP A 288 20.69 -2.73 -7.56
C ASP A 288 19.38 -3.38 -8.07
N LEU A 289 19.53 -4.25 -9.06
CA LEU A 289 18.45 -5.07 -9.61
C LEU A 289 17.68 -5.78 -8.50
N LYS A 290 18.34 -6.15 -7.39
CA LYS A 290 17.73 -6.77 -6.21
C LYS A 290 16.80 -5.82 -5.48
N ASP A 291 17.15 -4.54 -5.36
CA ASP A 291 16.29 -3.55 -4.74
C ASP A 291 15.08 -3.20 -5.61
N HIS A 292 15.24 -3.22 -6.93
CA HIS A 292 14.12 -3.08 -7.86
C HIS A 292 13.11 -4.24 -7.69
N TYR A 293 13.59 -5.49 -7.66
CA TYR A 293 12.72 -6.66 -7.44
C TYR A 293 12.14 -6.74 -6.04
N ARG A 294 12.87 -6.29 -5.02
CA ARG A 294 12.31 -6.12 -3.67
C ARG A 294 11.17 -5.12 -3.64
N ARG A 295 11.30 -4.01 -4.36
CA ARG A 295 10.22 -3.01 -4.49
C ARG A 295 9.03 -3.60 -5.24
N GLN A 296 9.26 -4.32 -6.34
CA GLN A 296 8.19 -5.01 -7.07
C GLN A 296 7.51 -6.09 -6.21
N SER A 297 8.27 -6.93 -5.50
CA SER A 297 7.71 -7.95 -4.62
C SER A 297 6.90 -7.35 -3.47
N LYS A 298 7.38 -6.25 -2.88
CA LYS A 298 6.61 -5.48 -1.91
C LYS A 298 5.32 -4.91 -2.52
N GLN A 299 5.39 -4.39 -3.75
CA GLN A 299 4.22 -3.87 -4.47
C GLN A 299 3.20 -4.98 -4.76
N VAL A 300 3.62 -6.15 -5.22
CA VAL A 300 2.73 -7.31 -5.44
C VAL A 300 2.07 -7.76 -4.13
N LYS A 301 2.83 -7.79 -3.04
CA LYS A 301 2.28 -8.10 -1.70
C LYS A 301 1.28 -7.04 -1.24
N HIS A 302 1.55 -5.77 -1.50
CA HIS A 302 0.63 -4.67 -1.23
C HIS A 302 -0.63 -4.74 -2.11
N LEU A 303 -0.49 -5.14 -3.39
CA LEU A 303 -1.60 -5.38 -4.30
C LEU A 303 -2.49 -6.51 -3.81
N GLY A 304 -1.92 -7.64 -3.40
CA GLY A 304 -2.67 -8.73 -2.79
C GLY A 304 -3.44 -8.26 -1.56
N THR A 305 -2.81 -7.43 -0.72
CA THR A 305 -3.46 -6.85 0.46
C THR A 305 -4.54 -5.82 0.08
N ALA A 306 -4.35 -5.04 -0.97
CA ALA A 306 -5.34 -4.06 -1.45
C ALA A 306 -6.55 -4.75 -2.11
N ASN A 307 -6.32 -5.80 -2.91
CA ASN A 307 -7.38 -6.60 -3.53
C ASN A 307 -8.24 -7.35 -2.51
N GLN A 308 -7.69 -7.64 -1.32
CA GLN A 308 -8.48 -8.16 -0.19
C GLN A 308 -9.47 -7.14 0.39
N ARG A 309 -9.47 -5.90 -0.08
CA ARG A 309 -10.32 -4.80 0.41
C ARG A 309 -11.51 -4.47 -0.47
N LEU A 310 -11.86 -5.34 -1.38
CA LEU A 310 -13.11 -5.26 -2.12
C LEU A 310 -14.33 -5.31 -1.17
N PRO A 311 -15.53 -4.86 -1.58
CA PRO A 311 -16.72 -4.71 -0.73
C PRO A 311 -17.10 -5.92 0.12
N PHE A 312 -16.58 -7.09 -0.20
CA PHE A 312 -16.86 -8.36 0.51
C PHE A 312 -15.62 -8.93 1.19
N ARG A 313 -14.63 -8.11 1.54
CA ARG A 313 -13.44 -8.61 2.19
C ARG A 313 -13.75 -9.24 3.55
N TYR A 314 -13.10 -10.36 3.81
CA TYR A 314 -13.25 -11.14 5.05
C TYR A 314 -12.77 -10.38 6.31
N ALA A 315 -11.93 -9.36 6.15
CA ALA A 315 -11.43 -8.53 7.25
C ALA A 315 -12.45 -7.49 7.74
N SER A 316 -13.42 -7.09 6.93
CA SER A 316 -14.49 -6.16 7.35
C SER A 316 -15.42 -6.82 8.36
N LEU A 317 -16.01 -6.01 9.23
CA LEU A 317 -17.03 -6.50 10.15
C LEU A 317 -18.35 -6.75 9.42
N SER A 318 -18.94 -7.92 9.65
CA SER A 318 -20.32 -8.18 9.26
C SER A 318 -21.29 -7.37 10.14
N THR A 319 -22.52 -7.19 9.68
CA THR A 319 -23.57 -6.54 10.49
C THR A 319 -23.75 -7.20 11.87
N ILE A 320 -23.64 -8.54 11.93
CA ILE A 320 -23.74 -9.31 13.17
C ILE A 320 -22.57 -8.99 14.11
N GLU A 321 -21.34 -8.98 13.58
CA GLU A 321 -20.14 -8.64 14.36
C GLU A 321 -20.21 -7.19 14.87
N LEU A 322 -20.62 -6.25 14.01
CA LEU A 322 -20.75 -4.84 14.39
C LEU A 322 -21.86 -4.63 15.42
N SER A 323 -23.00 -5.33 15.28
CA SER A 323 -24.08 -5.26 16.26
C SER A 323 -23.69 -5.80 17.62
N ALA A 324 -22.94 -6.91 17.63
CA ALA A 324 -22.42 -7.49 18.86
C ALA A 324 -21.39 -6.55 19.53
N ALA A 325 -20.54 -5.87 18.73
CA ALA A 325 -19.61 -4.87 19.25
C ALA A 325 -20.34 -3.67 19.84
N ALA A 326 -21.33 -3.12 19.13
CA ALA A 326 -22.10 -1.95 19.59
C ALA A 326 -22.94 -2.27 20.83
N LYS A 327 -23.63 -3.43 20.85
CA LYS A 327 -24.36 -3.90 22.01
C LYS A 327 -23.42 -4.17 23.20
N GLY A 328 -22.30 -4.86 22.96
CA GLY A 328 -21.31 -5.12 23.98
C GLY A 328 -20.66 -3.87 24.53
N ALA A 329 -20.41 -2.85 23.70
CA ALA A 329 -19.92 -1.54 24.12
C ALA A 329 -20.93 -0.87 25.09
N PHE A 330 -22.22 -0.89 24.74
CA PHE A 330 -23.28 -0.37 25.58
C PHE A 330 -23.40 -1.15 26.92
N GLU A 331 -23.45 -2.48 26.86
CA GLU A 331 -23.53 -3.33 28.05
C GLU A 331 -22.32 -3.15 28.97
N LEU A 332 -21.13 -3.05 28.37
CA LEU A 332 -19.88 -2.79 29.07
C LEU A 332 -19.88 -1.39 29.69
N PHE A 333 -20.38 -0.38 29.05
CA PHE A 333 -20.49 0.97 29.54
C PHE A 333 -21.50 1.11 30.67
N VAL A 334 -22.69 0.53 30.56
CA VAL A 334 -23.77 0.59 31.58
C VAL A 334 -23.57 -0.39 32.73
N GLY A 335 -22.72 -1.40 32.59
CA GLY A 335 -22.52 -2.46 33.57
C GLY A 335 -23.65 -3.47 33.62
N SER A 336 -24.12 -3.90 32.46
CA SER A 336 -25.20 -4.85 32.31
C SER A 336 -24.76 -6.13 31.57
N GLY A 337 -25.62 -7.13 31.56
CA GLY A 337 -25.38 -8.40 30.87
C GLY A 337 -24.12 -9.11 31.37
N PRO A 338 -23.22 -9.55 30.47
CA PRO A 338 -22.01 -10.27 30.86
C PRO A 338 -20.97 -9.41 31.60
N PHE A 339 -21.20 -8.11 31.69
CA PHE A 339 -20.30 -7.12 32.28
C PHE A 339 -20.85 -6.51 33.59
N HIS A 340 -21.72 -7.21 34.25
CA HIS A 340 -22.28 -6.77 35.53
C HIS A 340 -21.17 -6.68 36.60
N GLY A 341 -21.18 -5.59 37.42
CA GLY A 341 -20.26 -5.40 38.55
C GLY A 341 -18.81 -5.03 38.18
N ARG A 342 -18.59 -4.45 36.99
CA ARG A 342 -17.27 -4.04 36.53
C ARG A 342 -16.69 -2.81 37.23
N SER A 343 -15.39 -2.60 37.03
CA SER A 343 -14.62 -1.46 37.53
C SER A 343 -14.92 -0.16 36.76
N HIS A 344 -14.39 0.96 37.25
CA HIS A 344 -14.43 2.25 36.54
C HIS A 344 -13.70 2.18 35.19
N GLU A 345 -12.56 1.50 35.13
CA GLU A 345 -11.79 1.28 33.93
C GLU A 345 -12.55 0.44 32.89
N GLY A 346 -13.38 -0.50 33.35
CA GLY A 346 -14.30 -1.25 32.50
C GLY A 346 -15.38 -0.34 31.87
N MET A 347 -15.90 0.66 32.59
CA MET A 347 -16.79 1.68 32.03
C MET A 347 -16.06 2.52 30.97
N LEU A 348 -14.84 2.96 31.25
CA LEU A 348 -14.02 3.71 30.30
C LEU A 348 -13.66 2.86 29.06
N ALA A 349 -13.43 1.56 29.23
CA ALA A 349 -13.24 0.64 28.12
C ALA A 349 -14.51 0.50 27.25
N GLY A 350 -15.70 0.51 27.86
CA GLY A 350 -16.96 0.56 27.11
C GLY A 350 -17.11 1.84 26.30
N LEU A 351 -16.80 2.99 26.90
CA LEU A 351 -16.75 4.27 26.18
C LEU A 351 -15.72 4.25 25.03
N LEU A 352 -14.53 3.73 25.27
CA LEU A 352 -13.50 3.59 24.26
C LEU A 352 -13.96 2.71 23.10
N LEU A 353 -14.66 1.60 23.38
CA LEU A 353 -15.22 0.73 22.34
C LEU A 353 -16.30 1.44 21.51
N MET A 354 -17.13 2.27 22.13
CA MET A 354 -18.08 3.12 21.41
C MET A 354 -17.37 4.10 20.48
N LEU A 355 -16.34 4.78 20.96
CA LEU A 355 -15.58 5.74 20.16
C LEU A 355 -14.82 5.06 19.02
N LEU A 356 -14.33 3.82 19.21
CA LEU A 356 -13.78 3.00 18.12
C LEU A 356 -14.80 2.77 17.00
N ILE A 357 -16.08 2.51 17.35
CA ILE A 357 -17.13 2.29 16.36
C ILE A 357 -17.52 3.59 15.65
N TRP A 358 -17.79 4.66 16.41
CA TRP A 358 -18.46 5.86 15.89
C TRP A 358 -17.51 6.94 15.40
N LEU A 359 -16.27 7.00 15.89
CA LEU A 359 -15.24 7.89 15.35
C LEU A 359 -14.26 7.18 14.41
N GLY A 360 -14.18 5.84 14.49
CA GLY A 360 -13.34 5.04 13.62
C GLY A 360 -11.85 5.40 13.69
N ARG A 361 -11.36 5.91 14.84
CA ARG A 361 -9.97 6.33 15.00
C ARG A 361 -9.12 5.24 15.65
N PRO A 362 -7.79 5.22 15.39
CA PRO A 362 -6.87 4.34 16.10
C PRO A 362 -6.95 4.50 17.61
N ILE A 363 -6.85 3.40 18.35
CA ILE A 363 -6.94 3.38 19.81
C ILE A 363 -5.98 4.36 20.49
N GLU A 364 -4.78 4.53 19.92
CA GLU A 364 -3.74 5.43 20.44
C GLU A 364 -4.13 6.91 20.34
N GLU A 365 -4.96 7.28 19.38
CA GLU A 365 -5.52 8.62 19.25
C GLU A 365 -6.69 8.83 20.20
N LEU A 366 -7.57 7.83 20.30
CA LEU A 366 -8.76 7.90 21.15
C LEU A 366 -8.39 8.02 22.64
N LEU A 367 -7.38 7.29 23.10
CA LEU A 367 -6.90 7.38 24.48
C LEU A 367 -6.34 8.77 24.83
N LYS A 368 -5.94 9.58 23.85
CA LYS A 368 -5.41 10.93 24.05
C LYS A 368 -6.43 12.04 23.86
N ILE A 369 -7.73 11.72 23.81
CA ILE A 369 -8.79 12.72 23.64
C ILE A 369 -8.74 13.72 24.79
N ARG A 370 -8.75 15.01 24.40
CA ARG A 370 -8.85 16.14 25.34
C ARG A 370 -10.24 16.73 25.28
N VAL A 371 -10.78 17.05 26.43
CA VAL A 371 -12.07 17.72 26.58
C VAL A 371 -11.83 19.21 26.75
N TYR A 372 -12.39 20.01 25.87
CA TYR A 372 -12.35 21.49 25.92
C TYR A 372 -13.75 22.02 26.17
N PRO A 373 -13.89 23.08 26.97
CA PRO A 373 -15.18 23.72 27.18
C PRO A 373 -15.84 24.22 25.90
N ASP A 374 -15.06 24.84 25.02
CA ASP A 374 -15.54 25.38 23.76
C ASP A 374 -14.45 25.40 22.67
N ARG A 375 -14.85 25.75 21.42
CA ARG A 375 -13.98 25.75 20.25
C ARG A 375 -12.86 26.80 20.32
N SER A 376 -13.05 27.92 21.06
CA SER A 376 -12.07 29.00 21.12
C SER A 376 -10.78 28.61 21.85
N LEU A 377 -10.88 27.58 22.69
CA LEU A 377 -9.77 27.03 23.47
C LEU A 377 -8.95 25.96 22.74
N LEU A 378 -9.37 25.57 21.55
CA LEU A 378 -8.58 24.62 20.75
C LEU A 378 -7.21 25.21 20.41
N PRO A 379 -6.12 24.45 20.63
CA PRO A 379 -4.79 24.96 20.36
C PRO A 379 -4.63 25.24 18.85
N GLN A 380 -4.15 26.42 18.52
CA GLN A 380 -3.87 26.85 17.14
C GLN A 380 -2.58 26.25 16.56
N THR A 381 -2.00 25.26 17.23
CA THR A 381 -0.76 24.63 16.82
C THR A 381 -0.99 23.49 15.82
N ARG A 382 0.03 23.22 14.98
CA ARG A 382 0.03 22.23 13.90
C ARG A 382 -0.25 20.79 14.32
N LYS A 383 -0.13 20.44 15.59
CA LYS A 383 -0.48 19.13 16.15
C LYS A 383 -1.90 19.20 16.72
N SER A 384 -2.87 19.26 15.84
CA SER A 384 -4.27 19.11 16.25
C SER A 384 -4.45 17.72 16.86
N LEU A 385 -4.89 17.69 18.11
CA LEU A 385 -5.27 16.47 18.81
C LEU A 385 -6.78 16.26 18.62
N LEU A 386 -7.20 15.02 18.63
CA LEU A 386 -8.62 14.68 18.72
C LEU A 386 -9.17 15.26 20.03
N ALA A 387 -10.22 16.03 19.92
CA ALA A 387 -10.81 16.75 21.06
C ALA A 387 -12.33 16.59 21.11
N TYR A 388 -12.88 16.62 22.32
CA TYR A 388 -14.30 16.78 22.56
C TYR A 388 -14.60 18.23 22.99
N LEU A 389 -15.62 18.85 22.43
CA LEU A 389 -16.09 20.21 22.69
C LEU A 389 -17.38 20.12 23.49
N ALA A 390 -17.33 20.44 24.77
CA ALA A 390 -18.44 20.24 25.66
C ALA A 390 -19.64 21.15 25.36
N ALA A 391 -19.41 22.44 25.05
CA ALA A 391 -20.47 23.39 24.68
C ALA A 391 -21.21 23.00 23.39
N ASP A 392 -20.47 22.49 22.41
CA ASP A 392 -21.00 22.13 21.08
C ASP A 392 -21.47 20.66 21.03
N ARG A 393 -21.17 19.85 22.03
CA ARG A 393 -21.45 18.41 22.09
C ARG A 393 -20.91 17.65 20.88
N CYS A 394 -19.72 18.04 20.40
CA CYS A 394 -19.12 17.57 19.17
C CYS A 394 -17.68 17.13 19.37
N PHE A 395 -17.17 16.30 18.45
CA PHE A 395 -15.76 16.01 18.37
C PHE A 395 -15.09 16.87 17.30
N ALA A 396 -13.93 17.43 17.63
CA ALA A 396 -13.02 18.04 16.70
C ALA A 396 -12.02 16.97 16.24
N ILE A 397 -12.19 16.49 15.00
CA ILE A 397 -11.38 15.45 14.40
C ILE A 397 -10.25 16.10 13.62
N PRO A 398 -8.97 15.84 13.95
CA PRO A 398 -7.84 16.36 13.20
C PRO A 398 -7.79 15.70 11.81
N ILE A 399 -7.67 16.52 10.78
CA ILE A 399 -7.39 16.06 9.43
C ILE A 399 -5.90 15.76 9.33
N PRO A 400 -5.49 14.60 8.78
CA PRO A 400 -4.09 14.29 8.54
C PRO A 400 -3.43 15.40 7.72
N ALA A 401 -2.45 16.09 8.33
CA ALA A 401 -1.79 17.21 7.70
C ALA A 401 -0.54 16.75 6.96
N ALA A 402 -0.36 17.17 5.71
CA ALA A 402 0.90 16.98 5.02
C ALA A 402 1.95 17.98 5.52
N GLU A 403 3.14 17.49 5.87
CA GLU A 403 4.23 18.30 6.46
C GLU A 403 4.77 19.42 5.54
N TRP A 404 4.58 19.28 4.22
CA TRP A 404 5.07 20.21 3.19
C TRP A 404 4.40 21.59 3.16
N ARG A 405 3.36 21.82 3.96
CA ARG A 405 2.60 23.09 4.01
C ARG A 405 3.45 24.33 4.38
N ASN A 406 4.70 24.11 4.79
CA ASN A 406 5.54 25.15 5.34
C ASN A 406 6.32 25.97 4.30
N ASN A 407 6.35 25.54 3.05
CA ASN A 407 7.26 26.09 2.03
C ASN A 407 6.61 27.11 1.10
N LEU A 408 5.37 27.53 1.36
CA LEU A 408 4.76 28.63 0.60
C LEU A 408 5.29 29.96 1.10
N THR A 409 5.74 30.80 0.17
CA THR A 409 6.04 32.20 0.45
C THR A 409 4.76 32.93 0.90
N GLU A 410 4.91 34.00 1.67
CA GLU A 410 3.75 34.78 2.13
C GLU A 410 2.95 35.34 0.94
N SER A 411 3.64 35.82 -0.09
CA SER A 411 2.98 36.28 -1.33
C SER A 411 2.21 35.19 -2.06
N ALA A 412 2.72 33.94 -2.07
CA ALA A 412 2.00 32.81 -2.65
C ALA A 412 0.75 32.43 -1.83
N ARG A 413 0.86 32.50 -0.49
CA ARG A 413 -0.32 32.30 0.39
C ARG A 413 -1.36 33.37 0.15
N GLN A 414 -0.97 34.62 0.14
CA GLN A 414 -1.87 35.74 -0.10
C GLN A 414 -2.58 35.59 -1.45
N LEU A 415 -1.86 35.25 -2.51
CA LEU A 415 -2.44 35.03 -3.82
C LEU A 415 -3.46 33.87 -3.85
N LEU A 416 -3.20 32.78 -3.12
CA LEU A 416 -4.13 31.65 -3.03
C LEU A 416 -5.38 31.96 -2.21
N TYR A 417 -5.28 32.84 -1.20
CA TYR A 417 -6.35 33.07 -0.24
C TYR A 417 -7.15 34.37 -0.51
N ASP A 418 -6.51 35.44 -0.97
CA ASP A 418 -7.19 36.75 -1.20
C ASP A 418 -8.23 36.72 -2.30
N ILE A 419 -8.12 35.79 -3.26
CA ILE A 419 -9.03 35.74 -4.41
C ILE A 419 -10.35 35.02 -4.08
N GLY A 420 -10.51 34.47 -2.90
CA GLY A 420 -11.64 33.61 -2.54
C GLY A 420 -12.65 34.21 -1.55
N GLY A 421 -12.37 35.35 -0.90
CA GLY A 421 -13.28 35.94 0.09
C GLY A 421 -13.60 35.05 1.32
N ALA A 422 -13.01 33.86 1.39
CA ALA A 422 -13.08 32.99 2.54
C ALA A 422 -11.75 33.14 3.30
N GLU A 423 -11.82 33.52 4.55
CA GLU A 423 -10.67 33.37 5.45
C GLU A 423 -10.10 31.98 5.28
N PRO A 424 -8.77 31.83 5.30
CA PRO A 424 -8.15 30.49 5.34
C PRO A 424 -8.85 29.70 6.44
N ALA A 425 -9.39 28.54 6.09
CA ALA A 425 -9.95 27.65 7.09
C ALA A 425 -8.96 27.62 8.25
N HIS A 426 -9.40 28.01 9.44
CA HIS A 426 -8.58 28.30 10.61
C HIS A 426 -7.36 27.39 10.64
N SER A 427 -6.24 27.88 11.15
CA SER A 427 -4.95 27.20 11.26
C SER A 427 -5.00 25.75 11.76
N ASN A 428 -6.13 25.34 12.30
CA ASN A 428 -6.45 24.01 12.77
C ASN A 428 -7.25 23.26 11.70
N ASP A 429 -6.59 22.32 11.00
CA ASP A 429 -7.28 21.39 10.11
C ASP A 429 -8.08 20.37 10.94
N VAL A 430 -9.21 20.79 11.44
CA VAL A 430 -10.14 19.94 12.20
C VAL A 430 -11.52 19.99 11.57
N ILE A 431 -12.20 18.85 11.56
CA ILE A 431 -13.63 18.75 11.22
C ILE A 431 -14.40 18.53 12.51
N ILE A 432 -15.47 19.29 12.68
CA ILE A 432 -16.37 19.13 13.79
C ILE A 432 -17.45 18.13 13.39
N VAL A 433 -17.61 17.06 14.15
CA VAL A 433 -18.63 16.03 13.92
C VAL A 433 -19.48 15.81 15.16
N ALA A 434 -20.75 15.63 14.96
CA ALA A 434 -21.67 15.28 16.03
C ALA A 434 -21.39 13.87 16.55
N CYS A 435 -21.62 13.61 17.83
CA CYS A 435 -21.54 12.32 18.48
C CYS A 435 -22.92 11.87 18.96
N PRO A 436 -23.17 10.58 19.20
CA PRO A 436 -24.43 10.13 19.80
C PRO A 436 -24.76 10.85 21.11
N VAL A 437 -25.97 11.37 21.22
CA VAL A 437 -26.44 12.26 22.32
C VAL A 437 -26.16 11.72 23.71
N ARG A 438 -26.37 10.42 23.92
CA ARG A 438 -26.15 9.81 25.24
C ARG A 438 -24.69 9.69 25.63
N ILE A 439 -23.80 9.53 24.65
CA ILE A 439 -22.36 9.58 24.90
C ILE A 439 -21.96 11.00 25.31
N THR A 440 -22.49 12.04 24.65
CA THR A 440 -22.18 13.43 24.98
C THR A 440 -22.60 13.80 26.38
N THR A 441 -23.77 13.37 26.82
CA THR A 441 -24.27 13.63 28.20
C THR A 441 -23.33 13.04 29.26
N HIS A 442 -22.73 11.88 28.99
CA HIS A 442 -21.78 11.25 29.92
C HIS A 442 -20.40 11.95 29.91
N LEU A 443 -19.99 12.46 28.77
CA LEU A 443 -18.77 13.28 28.67
C LEU A 443 -18.89 14.59 29.43
N GLU A 444 -20.06 15.23 29.40
CA GLU A 444 -20.38 16.40 30.19
C GLU A 444 -20.32 16.10 31.71
N ALA A 445 -20.83 14.97 32.13
CA ALA A 445 -20.78 14.56 33.54
C ALA A 445 -19.35 14.34 34.07
N ILE A 446 -18.44 13.85 33.17
CA ILE A 446 -17.01 13.71 33.47
C ILE A 446 -16.34 15.08 33.58
N ASP A 447 -16.67 16.02 32.69
CA ASP A 447 -16.12 17.39 32.71
C ASP A 447 -16.49 18.12 34.00
N HIS A 448 -17.74 18.05 34.43
CA HIS A 448 -18.22 18.66 35.72
C HIS A 448 -17.52 18.10 36.96
N GLN A 449 -17.09 16.85 36.98
CA GLN A 449 -16.33 16.26 38.09
C GLN A 449 -14.88 16.75 38.15
N THR A 450 -14.31 17.12 36.99
CA THR A 450 -12.91 17.54 36.84
C THR A 450 -12.69 19.05 36.98
N GLU A 451 -13.74 19.88 36.94
CA GLU A 451 -13.66 21.35 37.07
C GLU A 451 -12.93 21.85 38.33
N LYS A 452 -12.83 21.03 39.37
CA LYS A 452 -12.18 21.37 40.65
C LYS A 452 -10.64 21.33 40.64
N LYS A 453 -9.95 20.93 39.56
CA LYS A 453 -8.47 20.74 39.48
C LYS A 453 -7.77 21.62 38.44
N LYS A 454 -8.23 22.79 38.06
CA LYS A 454 -7.72 23.59 36.93
C LYS A 454 -6.37 24.27 37.13
N ARG A 455 -5.35 23.80 36.37
CA ARG A 455 -4.22 24.61 35.83
C ARG A 455 -4.13 24.57 34.29
N THR A 456 -4.95 23.76 33.62
CA THR A 456 -4.93 23.56 32.14
C THR A 456 -6.29 23.92 31.56
N ASN A 457 -6.29 24.41 30.31
CA ASN A 457 -7.52 24.76 29.59
C ASN A 457 -8.29 23.53 29.05
N TYR A 458 -7.87 22.32 29.40
CA TYR A 458 -8.48 21.06 28.98
C TYR A 458 -8.37 20.00 30.07
N THR A 459 -9.20 18.96 29.95
CA THR A 459 -9.15 17.72 30.74
C THR A 459 -8.88 16.54 29.83
N GLU A 460 -8.23 15.49 30.32
CA GLU A 460 -8.08 14.23 29.60
C GLU A 460 -9.36 13.39 29.79
N LEU A 461 -9.91 12.88 28.68
CA LEU A 461 -11.08 12.00 28.73
C LEU A 461 -10.71 10.64 29.36
N PHE A 462 -9.55 10.13 29.01
CA PHE A 462 -8.95 8.91 29.54
C PHE A 462 -7.67 9.29 30.28
N PRO A 463 -7.62 9.18 31.62
CA PRO A 463 -6.42 9.52 32.38
C PRO A 463 -5.22 8.67 31.92
N ALA A 464 -4.07 9.29 31.73
CA ALA A 464 -2.89 8.61 31.23
C ALA A 464 -2.41 7.46 32.14
N SER A 465 -2.66 7.57 33.47
CA SER A 465 -2.40 6.49 34.45
C SER A 465 -3.17 5.21 34.17
N ASP A 466 -4.35 5.31 33.54
CA ASP A 466 -5.32 4.21 33.44
C ASP A 466 -5.30 3.58 32.03
N HIS A 467 -4.52 4.11 31.09
CA HIS A 467 -4.52 3.67 29.68
C HIS A 467 -4.24 2.18 29.53
N GLU A 468 -3.33 1.61 30.29
CA GLU A 468 -3.00 0.19 30.22
C GLU A 468 -4.15 -0.68 30.76
N GLN A 469 -4.74 -0.29 31.88
CA GLN A 469 -5.87 -0.98 32.47
C GLN A 469 -7.09 -0.93 31.54
N ILE A 470 -7.39 0.25 30.95
CA ILE A 470 -8.49 0.41 30.00
C ILE A 470 -8.29 -0.49 28.76
N ARG A 471 -7.04 -0.62 28.25
CA ARG A 471 -6.74 -1.54 27.13
C ARG A 471 -6.95 -3.00 27.54
N ASN A 472 -6.53 -3.38 28.73
CA ASN A 472 -6.70 -4.74 29.23
C ASN A 472 -8.20 -5.08 29.39
N GLU A 473 -8.99 -4.19 29.97
CA GLU A 473 -10.44 -4.34 30.08
C GLU A 473 -11.13 -4.43 28.71
N LEU A 474 -10.72 -3.59 27.74
CA LEU A 474 -11.21 -3.67 26.36
C LEU A 474 -10.86 -5.01 25.70
N SER A 475 -9.65 -5.49 25.87
CA SER A 475 -9.21 -6.78 25.34
C SER A 475 -10.00 -7.95 25.94
N GLN A 476 -10.22 -7.95 27.25
CA GLN A 476 -11.03 -8.94 27.94
C GLN A 476 -12.49 -8.90 27.49
N ALA A 477 -13.06 -7.70 27.31
CA ALA A 477 -14.41 -7.53 26.82
C ALA A 477 -14.57 -8.09 25.40
N LEU A 478 -13.67 -7.74 24.49
CA LEU A 478 -13.67 -8.27 23.13
C LEU A 478 -13.51 -9.80 23.12
N SER A 479 -12.65 -10.35 23.96
CA SER A 479 -12.47 -11.80 24.11
C SER A 479 -13.76 -12.48 24.64
N THR A 480 -14.48 -11.83 25.55
CA THR A 480 -15.74 -12.33 26.09
C THR A 480 -16.83 -12.31 25.02
N LEU A 481 -16.95 -11.25 24.24
CA LEU A 481 -17.89 -11.16 23.12
C LEU A 481 -17.57 -12.19 22.04
N ASN A 482 -16.30 -12.38 21.71
CA ASN A 482 -15.86 -13.36 20.74
C ASN A 482 -16.22 -14.80 21.14
N ARG A 483 -15.96 -15.17 22.41
CA ARG A 483 -16.32 -16.51 22.93
C ARG A 483 -17.82 -16.75 22.98
N LYS A 484 -18.60 -15.74 23.46
CA LYS A 484 -20.06 -15.87 23.59
C LYS A 484 -20.76 -16.02 22.25
N ASN A 485 -20.29 -15.35 21.21
CA ASN A 485 -20.99 -15.25 19.92
C ASN A 485 -20.21 -15.86 18.75
N SER A 486 -19.11 -16.57 19.03
CA SER A 486 -18.21 -17.17 17.98
C SER A 486 -17.73 -16.15 16.94
N LEU A 487 -17.36 -14.94 17.42
CA LEU A 487 -16.94 -13.81 16.59
C LEU A 487 -15.41 -13.64 16.54
N ARG A 488 -14.95 -12.66 15.78
CA ARG A 488 -13.52 -12.36 15.58
C ARG A 488 -13.24 -10.85 15.75
N LEU A 489 -13.86 -10.22 16.75
CA LEU A 489 -13.67 -8.81 17.03
C LEU A 489 -12.25 -8.53 17.51
N THR A 490 -11.63 -7.51 16.93
CA THR A 490 -10.40 -6.89 17.41
C THR A 490 -10.60 -5.36 17.42
N SER A 491 -9.85 -4.65 18.24
CA SER A 491 -9.93 -3.18 18.28
C SER A 491 -9.67 -2.55 16.90
N LEU A 492 -8.73 -3.09 16.15
CA LEU A 492 -8.42 -2.64 14.79
C LEU A 492 -9.60 -2.86 13.83
N ARG A 493 -10.21 -4.05 13.80
CA ARG A 493 -11.36 -4.32 12.93
C ARG A 493 -12.55 -3.45 13.28
N VAL A 494 -12.76 -3.20 14.57
CA VAL A 494 -13.85 -2.33 15.05
C VAL A 494 -13.62 -0.89 14.62
N SER A 495 -12.42 -0.35 14.78
CA SER A 495 -12.10 1.03 14.36
C SER A 495 -12.14 1.21 12.85
N GLN A 496 -11.90 0.16 12.06
CA GLN A 496 -11.98 0.20 10.60
C GLN A 496 -13.40 0.15 10.04
N ALA A 497 -14.41 -0.19 10.86
CA ALA A 497 -15.78 -0.32 10.38
C ALA A 497 -16.34 0.98 9.79
N LEU A 498 -16.07 2.13 10.41
CA LEU A 498 -16.46 3.43 9.87
C LEU A 498 -15.70 3.80 8.60
N PHE A 499 -14.41 3.45 8.50
CA PHE A 499 -13.64 3.64 7.27
C PHE A 499 -14.27 2.87 6.10
N ASP A 500 -14.66 1.61 6.34
CA ASP A 500 -15.29 0.77 5.33
C ASP A 500 -16.64 1.34 4.89
N GLU A 501 -17.43 1.85 5.82
CA GLU A 501 -18.73 2.47 5.54
C GLU A 501 -18.59 3.76 4.73
N ILE A 502 -17.67 4.64 5.11
CA ILE A 502 -17.38 5.88 4.36
C ILE A 502 -16.90 5.53 2.96
N THR A 503 -16.02 4.55 2.83
CA THR A 503 -15.52 4.09 1.52
C THR A 503 -16.66 3.54 0.67
N ALA A 504 -17.58 2.77 1.24
CA ALA A 504 -18.73 2.22 0.50
C ALA A 504 -19.66 3.33 -0.01
N LEU A 505 -19.83 4.42 0.75
CA LEU A 505 -20.69 5.55 0.37
C LEU A 505 -20.04 6.49 -0.63
N SER A 506 -18.75 6.78 -0.47
CA SER A 506 -18.04 7.80 -1.27
C SER A 506 -17.28 7.20 -2.44
N SER A 507 -17.00 5.89 -2.42
CA SER A 507 -16.08 5.20 -3.33
C SER A 507 -14.67 5.84 -3.34
N ASP A 508 -14.27 6.53 -2.24
CA ASP A 508 -12.96 7.17 -2.12
C ASP A 508 -12.32 6.89 -0.76
N TRP A 509 -11.23 6.15 -0.78
CA TRP A 509 -10.44 5.86 0.41
C TRP A 509 -9.81 7.13 1.01
N THR A 510 -9.59 8.15 0.21
CA THR A 510 -9.02 9.41 0.66
C THR A 510 -9.95 10.13 1.64
N GLU A 511 -11.24 10.17 1.34
CA GLU A 511 -12.25 10.78 2.19
C GLU A 511 -12.39 10.01 3.51
N ALA A 512 -12.37 8.67 3.43
CA ALA A 512 -12.37 7.81 4.61
C ALA A 512 -11.10 8.01 5.47
N TYR A 513 -9.92 8.13 4.84
CA TYR A 513 -8.66 8.45 5.53
C TYR A 513 -8.71 9.81 6.22
N LEU A 514 -9.20 10.86 5.54
CA LEU A 514 -9.32 12.19 6.12
C LEU A 514 -10.17 12.18 7.40
N LEU A 515 -11.26 11.42 7.42
CA LEU A 515 -12.18 11.33 8.56
C LEU A 515 -11.69 10.39 9.67
N THR A 516 -11.08 9.25 9.34
CA THR A 516 -10.76 8.20 10.33
C THR A 516 -9.27 8.10 10.66
N GLY A 517 -8.38 8.67 9.86
CA GLY A 517 -6.93 8.55 10.04
C GLY A 517 -6.33 7.19 9.69
N HIS A 518 -7.14 6.21 9.27
CA HIS A 518 -6.63 4.91 8.83
C HIS A 518 -5.97 5.04 7.45
N SER A 519 -4.64 4.96 7.42
CA SER A 519 -3.90 5.05 6.17
C SER A 519 -3.81 3.69 5.46
N PHE A 520 -3.87 3.76 4.14
CA PHE A 520 -3.60 2.67 3.23
C PHE A 520 -2.60 3.14 2.19
N THR A 521 -2.00 2.24 1.44
CA THR A 521 -0.79 2.46 0.63
C THR A 521 -0.81 3.69 -0.29
N VAL A 522 -1.97 4.13 -0.75
CA VAL A 522 -2.10 5.30 -1.65
C VAL A 522 -2.82 6.49 -1.01
N THR A 523 -3.46 6.31 0.16
CA THR A 523 -4.30 7.35 0.74
C THR A 523 -3.54 8.60 1.16
N GLU A 524 -2.32 8.47 1.64
CA GLU A 524 -1.48 9.62 2.00
C GLU A 524 -1.10 10.45 0.77
N VAL A 525 -0.74 9.77 -0.34
CA VAL A 525 -0.41 10.45 -1.60
C VAL A 525 -1.65 11.12 -2.19
N THR A 526 -2.79 10.46 -2.18
CA THR A 526 -4.03 11.02 -2.71
C THR A 526 -4.54 12.18 -1.86
N ALA A 527 -4.47 12.07 -0.53
CA ALA A 527 -4.82 13.14 0.40
C ALA A 527 -3.93 14.38 0.23
N HIS A 528 -2.65 14.18 -0.12
CA HIS A 528 -1.75 15.30 -0.41
C HIS A 528 -2.28 16.22 -1.53
N TYR A 529 -2.93 15.65 -2.54
CA TYR A 529 -3.47 16.40 -3.67
C TYR A 529 -4.96 16.75 -3.56
N THR A 530 -5.66 16.24 -2.55
CA THR A 530 -7.11 16.39 -2.42
C THR A 530 -7.45 17.52 -1.47
N SER A 531 -8.32 18.43 -1.93
CA SER A 531 -8.99 19.44 -1.11
C SER A 531 -10.49 19.18 -1.16
N VAL A 532 -11.12 19.09 0.00
CA VAL A 532 -12.53 18.72 0.15
C VAL A 532 -13.22 19.70 1.09
N SER A 533 -14.46 20.08 0.76
CA SER A 533 -15.29 20.92 1.63
C SER A 533 -15.54 20.25 2.98
N GLY A 534 -15.37 21.00 4.07
CA GLY A 534 -15.63 20.52 5.42
C GLY A 534 -17.10 20.13 5.63
N ASP A 535 -18.02 20.87 5.06
CA ASP A 535 -19.45 20.54 5.12
C ASP A 535 -19.77 19.23 4.37
N TYR A 536 -19.08 18.97 3.25
CA TYR A 536 -19.22 17.69 2.57
C TYR A 536 -18.67 16.52 3.41
N LEU A 537 -17.49 16.66 4.00
CA LEU A 537 -16.90 15.61 4.85
C LEU A 537 -17.77 15.34 6.07
N GLN A 538 -18.32 16.36 6.68
CA GLN A 538 -19.26 16.21 7.78
C GLN A 538 -20.55 15.51 7.36
N LYS A 539 -21.12 15.91 6.22
CA LYS A 539 -22.32 15.27 5.65
C LYS A 539 -22.05 13.78 5.38
N LEU A 540 -20.89 13.45 4.82
CA LEU A 540 -20.48 12.09 4.52
C LEU A 540 -20.33 11.28 5.82
N TYR A 541 -19.66 11.83 6.84
CA TYR A 541 -19.59 11.21 8.16
C TYR A 541 -20.98 10.93 8.72
N HIS A 542 -21.86 11.93 8.69
CA HIS A 542 -23.24 11.79 9.21
C HIS A 542 -24.03 10.72 8.45
N GLN A 543 -23.90 10.65 7.14
CA GLN A 543 -24.51 9.60 6.32
C GLN A 543 -23.97 8.21 6.70
N ALA A 544 -22.65 8.08 6.91
CA ALA A 544 -22.03 6.82 7.29
C ALA A 544 -22.50 6.33 8.67
N VAL A 545 -22.48 7.20 9.68
CA VAL A 545 -22.92 6.80 11.03
C VAL A 545 -24.42 6.52 11.06
N THR A 546 -25.23 7.22 10.29
CA THR A 546 -26.68 6.97 10.16
C THR A 546 -26.93 5.63 9.49
N SER A 547 -26.27 5.33 8.39
CA SER A 547 -26.37 4.06 7.67
C SER A 547 -25.97 2.88 8.59
N MET A 548 -24.85 3.02 9.31
CA MET A 548 -24.44 2.01 10.29
C MET A 548 -25.49 1.81 11.37
N ARG A 549 -25.98 2.90 11.99
CA ARG A 549 -27.02 2.83 13.02
C ARG A 549 -28.29 2.15 12.52
N ASP A 550 -28.78 2.51 11.36
CA ASP A 550 -30.03 1.98 10.79
C ASP A 550 -29.93 0.49 10.50
N ARG A 551 -28.78 0.01 10.03
CA ARG A 551 -28.51 -1.43 9.88
C ARG A 551 -28.46 -2.17 11.23
N LEU A 552 -28.01 -1.50 12.29
CA LEU A 552 -27.91 -2.11 13.62
C LEU A 552 -29.24 -2.07 14.39
N TYR A 553 -30.19 -1.23 14.00
CA TYR A 553 -31.42 -0.94 14.75
C TYR A 553 -32.19 -2.19 15.17
N GLN A 554 -32.33 -3.17 14.28
CA GLN A 554 -33.06 -4.41 14.57
C GLN A 554 -32.31 -5.37 15.50
N TYR A 555 -31.00 -5.21 15.67
CA TYR A 555 -30.16 -6.07 16.52
C TYR A 555 -29.87 -5.45 17.89
N LEU A 556 -29.99 -4.14 18.00
CA LEU A 556 -29.83 -3.40 19.26
C LEU A 556 -31.19 -3.37 19.99
N GLY A 557 -31.21 -3.66 21.27
CA GLY A 557 -32.41 -3.47 22.08
C GLY A 557 -32.83 -2.00 22.19
N ILE A 558 -34.06 -1.71 22.64
CA ILE A 558 -34.64 -0.36 22.73
C ILE A 558 -33.68 0.61 23.44
N ALA A 559 -33.11 0.19 24.59
CA ALA A 559 -32.21 1.03 25.39
C ALA A 559 -30.93 1.42 24.63
N ALA A 560 -30.33 0.50 23.88
CA ALA A 560 -29.13 0.78 23.06
C ALA A 560 -29.47 1.66 21.86
N ASN A 561 -30.60 1.42 21.20
CA ASN A 561 -31.07 2.28 20.11
C ASN A 561 -31.32 3.72 20.55
N ASP A 562 -31.88 3.90 21.75
CA ASP A 562 -32.13 5.22 22.34
C ASP A 562 -30.84 5.91 22.77
N PHE A 563 -29.81 5.12 23.09
CA PHE A 563 -28.50 5.63 23.48
C PHE A 563 -27.72 6.16 22.25
N TYR A 564 -27.83 5.49 21.09
CA TYR A 564 -27.10 5.86 19.85
C TYR A 564 -27.92 6.81 18.94
N LYS A 565 -28.47 7.88 19.49
CA LYS A 565 -29.10 8.96 18.73
C LYS A 565 -28.08 10.03 18.36
N PHE A 566 -28.14 10.52 17.12
CA PHE A 566 -27.29 11.62 16.65
C PHE A 566 -28.09 12.90 16.55
N GLU A 567 -27.54 14.00 17.06
CA GLU A 567 -28.09 15.36 16.90
C GLU A 567 -27.66 15.97 15.57
N GLN A 568 -28.22 17.17 15.29
CA GLN A 568 -28.02 17.85 14.00
C GLN A 568 -26.58 18.24 13.71
N SER A 569 -26.28 18.41 12.40
CA SER A 569 -24.98 18.77 11.85
C SER A 569 -24.53 20.17 12.27
N VAL A 570 -23.25 20.29 12.60
CA VAL A 570 -22.55 21.56 12.80
C VAL A 570 -21.91 21.99 11.48
N SER A 571 -21.92 23.27 11.12
CA SER A 571 -21.25 23.74 9.91
C SER A 571 -19.73 23.70 10.05
N ASN A 572 -19.07 23.25 8.99
CA ASN A 572 -17.61 23.20 8.82
C ASN A 572 -17.21 24.00 7.60
N PRO A 573 -17.24 25.34 7.65
CA PRO A 573 -16.91 26.15 6.49
C PRO A 573 -15.44 25.98 6.08
N GLY A 574 -15.20 26.08 4.77
CA GLY A 574 -13.86 26.00 4.20
C GLY A 574 -13.48 24.64 3.65
N ASP A 575 -12.30 24.59 3.05
CA ASP A 575 -11.74 23.39 2.44
C ASP A 575 -10.65 22.79 3.31
N HIS A 576 -10.68 21.49 3.45
CA HIS A 576 -9.74 20.68 4.23
C HIS A 576 -8.88 19.80 3.31
N GLY A 577 -7.69 19.40 3.79
CA GLY A 577 -6.73 18.63 3.02
C GLY A 577 -5.68 19.52 2.36
N SER A 578 -5.50 19.42 1.03
CA SER A 578 -4.48 20.20 0.32
C SER A 578 -4.73 21.71 0.38
N LYS A 579 -3.73 22.45 0.83
CA LYS A 579 -3.74 23.93 0.84
C LYS A 579 -3.23 24.54 -0.48
N LEU A 580 -2.78 23.70 -1.43
CA LEU A 580 -2.34 24.12 -2.75
C LEU A 580 -3.44 24.04 -3.82
N ASN A 581 -4.68 23.80 -3.45
CA ASN A 581 -5.79 23.79 -4.38
C ASN A 581 -6.19 25.23 -4.72
N PRO A 582 -5.92 25.74 -5.95
CA PRO A 582 -6.30 27.10 -6.33
C PRO A 582 -7.82 27.19 -6.53
N LYS A 583 -8.40 28.31 -6.14
CA LYS A 583 -9.80 28.60 -6.46
C LYS A 583 -9.98 28.77 -7.98
N PRO A 584 -11.13 28.37 -8.56
CA PRO A 584 -11.38 28.52 -10.00
C PRO A 584 -11.13 29.92 -10.55
N LEU A 585 -11.47 30.95 -9.78
CA LEU A 585 -11.27 32.36 -10.17
C LEU A 585 -9.77 32.70 -10.36
N LEU A 586 -8.88 32.14 -9.56
CA LEU A 586 -7.44 32.34 -9.72
C LEU A 586 -6.93 31.75 -11.03
N ILE A 587 -7.43 30.55 -11.40
CA ILE A 587 -7.08 29.93 -12.68
C ILE A 587 -7.60 30.75 -13.85
N GLN A 588 -8.84 31.24 -13.79
CA GLN A 588 -9.42 32.11 -14.81
C GLN A 588 -8.61 33.41 -14.99
N ARG A 589 -8.10 33.99 -13.88
CA ARG A 589 -7.24 35.19 -13.94
C ARG A 589 -5.89 34.86 -14.59
N LEU A 590 -5.24 33.72 -14.23
CA LEU A 590 -4.02 33.26 -14.86
C LEU A 590 -4.20 33.09 -16.37
N ILE A 591 -5.27 32.43 -16.79
CA ILE A 591 -5.60 32.24 -18.22
C ILE A 591 -5.87 33.57 -18.93
N GLY A 592 -6.62 34.44 -18.27
CA GLY A 592 -6.90 35.79 -18.78
C GLY A 592 -5.64 36.62 -19.00
N HIS A 593 -4.72 36.57 -18.02
CA HIS A 593 -3.40 37.22 -18.11
C HIS A 593 -2.58 36.66 -19.28
N LEU A 594 -2.42 35.32 -19.37
CA LEU A 594 -1.66 34.69 -20.44
C LEU A 594 -2.23 35.04 -21.84
N LYS A 595 -3.56 35.08 -22.02
CA LYS A 595 -4.21 35.49 -23.25
C LYS A 595 -4.00 36.98 -23.54
N HIS A 596 -3.97 37.82 -22.54
CA HIS A 596 -3.66 39.23 -22.67
C HIS A 596 -2.23 39.43 -23.16
N GLU A 597 -1.26 38.79 -22.54
CA GLU A 597 0.16 38.84 -22.90
C GLU A 597 0.41 38.39 -24.35
N ILE A 598 -0.24 37.32 -24.81
CA ILE A 598 -0.16 36.90 -26.23
C ILE A 598 -0.69 38.00 -27.15
N ARG A 599 -1.84 38.64 -26.84
CA ARG A 599 -2.41 39.70 -27.64
C ARG A 599 -1.52 40.95 -27.70
N GLU A 600 -0.94 41.32 -26.54
CA GLU A 600 0.00 42.46 -26.48
C GLU A 600 1.32 42.15 -27.21
N ALA A 601 1.84 40.94 -27.09
CA ALA A 601 3.02 40.54 -27.86
C ALA A 601 2.77 40.60 -29.36
N LYS A 602 1.59 40.19 -29.87
CA LYS A 602 1.20 40.27 -31.29
C LYS A 602 1.02 41.73 -31.78
N ARG A 603 0.58 42.63 -30.92
CA ARG A 603 0.38 44.06 -31.26
C ARG A 603 1.67 44.87 -31.26
N GLY A 604 2.77 44.31 -30.74
CA GLY A 604 4.06 44.97 -30.70
C GLY A 604 4.57 45.36 -32.11
N PRO A 605 5.59 46.25 -32.20
CA PRO A 605 6.20 46.58 -33.49
C PRO A 605 6.69 45.35 -34.23
N PRO A 606 6.45 45.18 -35.52
CA PRO A 606 6.90 44.05 -36.31
C PRO A 606 8.43 43.88 -36.24
N GLY A 607 8.89 42.69 -35.93
CA GLY A 607 10.30 42.39 -35.85
C GLY A 607 10.68 41.20 -34.94
N GLU A 608 11.94 40.95 -34.80
CA GLU A 608 12.46 39.81 -34.06
C GLU A 608 11.97 39.79 -32.64
N GLU A 609 11.92 40.92 -31.95
CA GLU A 609 11.45 40.99 -30.57
C GLU A 609 9.96 40.61 -30.43
N GLN A 610 9.12 41.04 -31.34
CA GLN A 610 7.72 40.65 -31.38
C GLN A 610 7.56 39.15 -31.56
N TRP A 611 8.36 38.52 -32.44
CA TRP A 611 8.29 37.09 -32.69
C TRP A 611 8.72 36.31 -31.47
N ARG A 612 9.81 36.70 -30.82
CA ARG A 612 10.31 36.12 -29.60
C ARG A 612 9.31 36.18 -28.45
N ARG A 613 8.73 37.36 -28.21
CA ARG A 613 7.73 37.53 -27.16
C ARG A 613 6.47 36.71 -27.46
N THR A 614 5.97 36.73 -28.68
CA THR A 614 4.79 35.93 -29.08
C THR A 614 5.06 34.45 -28.90
N HIS A 615 6.24 33.98 -29.29
CA HIS A 615 6.61 32.60 -29.08
C HIS A 615 6.64 32.21 -27.59
N ASN A 616 7.35 32.96 -26.79
CA ASN A 616 7.51 32.64 -25.36
C ASN A 616 6.17 32.68 -24.60
N THR A 617 5.31 33.62 -24.89
CA THR A 617 3.96 33.72 -24.27
C THR A 617 3.07 32.58 -24.72
N LEU A 618 3.12 32.17 -26.01
CA LEU A 618 2.36 31.03 -26.51
C LEU A 618 2.83 29.71 -25.92
N VAL A 619 4.16 29.51 -25.78
CA VAL A 619 4.72 28.37 -25.05
C VAL A 619 4.21 28.33 -23.63
N ALA A 620 4.28 29.43 -22.89
CA ALA A 620 3.79 29.51 -21.52
C ALA A 620 2.28 29.16 -21.43
N TYR A 621 1.46 29.72 -22.31
CA TYR A 621 0.03 29.43 -22.37
C TYR A 621 -0.24 27.92 -22.59
N THR A 622 0.39 27.35 -23.59
CA THR A 622 0.18 25.94 -23.95
C THR A 622 0.73 24.99 -22.85
N ALA A 623 1.88 25.32 -22.27
CA ALA A 623 2.47 24.56 -21.18
C ALA A 623 1.57 24.58 -19.92
N PHE A 624 1.05 25.74 -19.52
CA PHE A 624 0.10 25.81 -18.40
C PHE A 624 -1.19 25.04 -18.68
N TRP A 625 -1.72 25.10 -19.90
CA TRP A 625 -2.90 24.32 -20.25
C TRP A 625 -2.65 22.82 -20.08
N ILE A 626 -1.52 22.31 -20.55
CA ILE A 626 -1.11 20.91 -20.33
C ILE A 626 -1.02 20.59 -18.83
N LEU A 627 -0.33 21.41 -18.04
CA LEU A 627 -0.13 21.19 -16.61
C LEU A 627 -1.49 21.08 -15.86
N PHE A 628 -2.44 21.95 -16.19
CA PHE A 628 -3.77 21.96 -15.55
C PHE A 628 -4.71 20.87 -16.06
N SER A 629 -4.54 20.41 -17.32
CA SER A 629 -5.40 19.39 -17.92
C SER A 629 -4.94 17.95 -17.69
N THR A 630 -3.65 17.74 -17.45
CA THR A 630 -3.05 16.39 -17.35
C THR A 630 -2.57 16.06 -15.96
N GLY A 631 -2.46 17.05 -15.08
CA GLY A 631 -1.82 16.88 -13.78
C GLY A 631 -0.35 16.46 -13.90
N TYR A 632 0.35 16.89 -14.94
CA TYR A 632 1.79 16.69 -15.10
C TYR A 632 2.56 17.31 -13.93
N ARG A 633 3.60 16.65 -13.45
CA ARG A 633 4.46 17.17 -12.37
C ARG A 633 5.53 18.06 -12.97
N ALA A 634 5.43 19.35 -12.77
CA ALA A 634 6.48 20.29 -13.13
C ALA A 634 7.61 20.30 -12.08
N VAL A 635 8.31 19.19 -11.94
CA VAL A 635 9.49 19.06 -11.06
C VAL A 635 10.76 19.24 -11.88
N ASN A 636 10.79 18.67 -13.06
CA ASN A 636 11.85 18.77 -14.04
C ASN A 636 11.39 19.57 -15.27
N ASP A 637 12.23 19.65 -16.28
CA ASP A 637 11.89 20.30 -17.54
C ASP A 637 10.67 19.65 -18.20
N LEU A 638 9.85 20.50 -18.82
CA LEU A 638 8.67 20.04 -19.53
C LEU A 638 9.10 19.50 -20.90
N VAL A 639 9.46 18.23 -20.92
CA VAL A 639 9.90 17.55 -22.13
C VAL A 639 8.71 16.79 -22.72
N PHE A 640 8.12 17.32 -23.79
CA PHE A 640 7.17 16.64 -24.65
C PHE A 640 7.76 16.48 -26.04
N ARG A 641 7.46 15.37 -26.69
CA ARG A 641 7.85 15.09 -28.07
C ARG A 641 6.61 14.80 -28.89
N LEU A 642 6.59 15.25 -30.15
CA LEU A 642 5.45 15.00 -31.03
C LEU A 642 5.13 13.50 -31.18
N ARG A 643 6.14 12.65 -31.17
CA ARG A 643 6.00 11.19 -31.27
C ARG A 643 5.27 10.54 -30.09
N GLU A 644 5.24 11.19 -28.95
CA GLU A 644 4.60 10.66 -27.72
C GLU A 644 3.10 10.87 -27.75
N ILE A 645 2.60 11.66 -28.71
CA ILE A 645 1.18 12.01 -28.86
C ILE A 645 0.57 11.18 -29.98
N ASP A 646 -0.42 10.36 -29.66
CA ASP A 646 -1.30 9.79 -30.67
C ASP A 646 -2.39 10.82 -31.04
N TRP A 647 -2.20 11.46 -32.17
CA TRP A 647 -3.09 12.51 -32.66
C TRP A 647 -4.50 12.02 -33.01
N THR A 648 -4.66 10.71 -33.24
CA THR A 648 -5.96 10.13 -33.59
C THR A 648 -6.82 9.93 -32.36
N THR A 649 -6.24 9.42 -31.28
CA THR A 649 -6.94 9.07 -30.04
C THR A 649 -6.81 10.15 -28.97
N GLY A 650 -5.81 11.02 -29.06
CA GLY A 650 -5.44 11.97 -28.03
C GLY A 650 -4.62 11.37 -26.89
N PHE A 651 -4.15 10.14 -27.03
CA PHE A 651 -3.36 9.52 -26.00
C PHE A 651 -1.92 10.05 -25.99
N LEU A 652 -1.40 10.25 -24.80
CA LEU A 652 -0.03 10.64 -24.54
C LEU A 652 0.52 9.80 -23.36
N VAL A 653 1.71 9.24 -23.53
CA VAL A 653 2.43 8.60 -22.43
C VAL A 653 3.34 9.64 -21.78
N ILE A 654 3.19 9.83 -20.48
CA ILE A 654 4.04 10.74 -19.69
C ILE A 654 4.80 9.98 -18.59
N SER A 655 6.01 10.44 -18.34
CA SER A 655 6.93 9.91 -17.33
C SER A 655 7.47 11.07 -16.48
N ASP A 656 6.57 11.64 -15.66
CA ASP A 656 6.84 12.85 -14.87
C ASP A 656 7.47 12.58 -13.49
N LYS A 657 7.76 11.33 -13.18
CA LYS A 657 8.34 10.90 -11.91
C LYS A 657 9.55 9.99 -12.08
N ASP A 658 9.78 9.54 -13.29
CA ASP A 658 10.80 8.56 -13.56
C ASP A 658 12.16 9.18 -13.85
N ASP A 659 13.14 8.42 -13.44
CA ASP A 659 14.45 8.38 -14.02
C ASP A 659 14.41 7.52 -15.30
N GLU A 660 15.52 7.00 -15.73
CA GLU A 660 15.69 6.19 -16.94
C GLU A 660 14.86 4.89 -16.99
N SER A 661 14.18 4.52 -15.89
CA SER A 661 13.49 3.21 -15.77
C SER A 661 12.09 3.18 -16.38
N LEU A 662 11.47 4.33 -16.66
CA LEU A 662 10.10 4.50 -17.17
C LEU A 662 9.02 3.71 -16.37
N SER A 663 9.34 3.27 -15.16
CA SER A 663 8.50 2.37 -14.36
C SER A 663 7.24 3.05 -13.79
N ASN A 664 7.20 4.38 -13.79
CA ASN A 664 6.07 5.18 -13.34
C ASN A 664 5.38 5.93 -14.50
N SER A 665 5.66 5.54 -15.73
CA SER A 665 4.98 6.08 -16.90
C SER A 665 3.49 5.80 -16.82
N ARG A 666 2.70 6.75 -17.29
CA ARG A 666 1.25 6.62 -17.33
C ARG A 666 0.69 7.16 -18.65
N THR A 667 -0.36 6.55 -19.12
CA THR A 667 -1.12 7.07 -20.25
C THR A 667 -2.10 8.11 -19.74
N ILE A 668 -2.15 9.24 -20.43
CA ILE A 668 -3.12 10.29 -20.23
C ILE A 668 -3.86 10.57 -21.54
N TRP A 669 -4.94 11.30 -21.45
CA TRP A 669 -5.72 11.73 -22.60
C TRP A 669 -5.70 13.25 -22.72
N LEU A 670 -5.36 13.73 -23.92
CA LEU A 670 -5.41 15.13 -24.29
C LEU A 670 -6.78 15.43 -24.90
N GLN A 671 -7.45 16.43 -24.34
CA GLN A 671 -8.76 16.86 -24.80
C GLN A 671 -8.67 17.38 -26.26
N PRO A 672 -9.72 17.26 -27.08
CA PRO A 672 -9.70 17.72 -28.47
C PRO A 672 -9.29 19.18 -28.63
N GLU A 673 -9.77 20.07 -27.74
CA GLU A 673 -9.38 21.48 -27.75
C GLU A 673 -7.91 21.73 -27.46
N LEU A 674 -7.31 20.92 -26.60
CA LEU A 674 -5.87 20.97 -26.30
C LEU A 674 -5.06 20.40 -27.46
N LEU A 675 -5.50 19.33 -28.12
CA LEU A 675 -4.88 18.82 -29.36
C LEU A 675 -4.92 19.88 -30.46
N ASN A 676 -6.05 20.55 -30.63
CA ASN A 676 -6.16 21.68 -31.57
C ASN A 676 -5.18 22.81 -31.21
N GLN A 677 -4.99 23.11 -29.93
CA GLN A 677 -4.01 24.12 -29.50
C GLN A 677 -2.57 23.66 -29.85
N LEU A 678 -2.26 22.38 -29.69
CA LEU A 678 -0.95 21.82 -30.08
C LEU A 678 -0.75 21.90 -31.59
N THR A 679 -1.79 21.64 -32.40
CA THR A 679 -1.74 21.84 -33.87
C THR A 679 -1.47 23.30 -34.22
N ILE A 680 -2.15 24.24 -33.55
CA ILE A 680 -1.90 25.69 -33.75
C ILE A 680 -0.46 26.03 -33.34
N TYR A 681 0.05 25.43 -32.31
CA TYR A 681 1.44 25.61 -31.85
C TYR A 681 2.46 25.09 -32.89
N THR A 682 2.22 23.93 -33.53
CA THR A 682 3.10 23.43 -34.58
C THR A 682 3.08 24.37 -35.83
N LEU A 683 1.92 24.82 -36.23
CA LEU A 683 1.79 25.85 -37.30
C LEU A 683 2.52 27.15 -36.94
N HIS A 684 2.46 27.57 -35.69
CA HIS A 684 3.23 28.71 -35.21
C HIS A 684 4.73 28.48 -35.35
N LEU A 685 5.24 27.28 -35.04
CA LEU A 685 6.67 26.93 -35.21
C LEU A 685 7.10 26.99 -36.69
N GLU A 686 6.27 26.51 -37.62
CA GLU A 686 6.55 26.61 -39.05
C GLU A 686 6.71 28.08 -39.51
N VAL A 687 5.77 28.94 -39.07
CA VAL A 687 5.84 30.39 -39.39
C VAL A 687 7.05 31.04 -38.72
N LEU A 688 7.35 30.68 -37.49
CA LEU A 688 8.54 31.18 -36.78
C LEU A 688 9.82 30.79 -37.52
N GLN A 689 9.96 29.52 -37.97
CA GLN A 689 11.08 29.04 -38.74
C GLN A 689 11.32 29.84 -40.00
N MET A 690 10.24 30.18 -40.73
CA MET A 690 10.32 31.02 -41.95
C MET A 690 10.79 32.44 -41.64
N ARG A 691 10.43 33.01 -40.47
CA ARG A 691 10.76 34.40 -40.10
C ARG A 691 12.20 34.56 -39.60
N ILE A 692 12.73 33.56 -38.87
CA ILE A 692 14.08 33.61 -38.23
C ILE A 692 15.20 33.11 -39.13
N ARG A 693 15.25 33.55 -40.42
CA ARG A 693 16.17 33.05 -41.45
C ARG A 693 17.64 33.09 -41.04
N ASN A 694 18.06 34.05 -40.23
CA ASN A 694 19.44 34.29 -39.82
C ASN A 694 19.84 33.54 -38.52
N ARG A 695 18.98 32.72 -37.95
CA ARG A 695 19.18 32.00 -36.63
C ARG A 695 19.27 30.48 -36.87
N GLN A 696 20.39 30.03 -37.45
CA GLN A 696 20.53 28.64 -37.93
C GLN A 696 20.22 27.62 -36.83
N THR A 697 20.89 27.70 -35.68
CA THR A 697 20.69 26.74 -34.56
C THR A 697 19.23 26.60 -34.13
N LEU A 698 18.49 27.72 -34.08
CA LEU A 698 17.10 27.74 -33.71
C LEU A 698 16.22 27.15 -34.81
N ARG A 699 16.54 27.43 -36.05
CA ARG A 699 15.87 26.83 -37.21
C ARG A 699 16.06 25.32 -37.27
N ASP A 700 17.30 24.85 -37.06
CA ASP A 700 17.63 23.44 -37.05
C ASP A 700 16.85 22.71 -35.95
N HIS A 701 16.74 23.30 -34.77
CA HIS A 701 15.93 22.74 -33.67
C HIS A 701 14.42 22.69 -34.04
N ILE A 702 13.87 23.74 -34.65
CA ILE A 702 12.47 23.73 -35.09
C ILE A 702 12.26 22.68 -36.17
N GLU A 703 13.20 22.56 -37.12
CA GLU A 703 13.17 21.55 -38.16
C GLU A 703 13.21 20.14 -37.58
N GLU A 704 14.07 19.91 -36.56
CA GLU A 704 14.13 18.65 -35.84
C GLU A 704 12.83 18.33 -35.16
N VAL A 705 12.20 19.33 -34.50
CA VAL A 705 10.89 19.17 -33.84
C VAL A 705 9.78 18.81 -34.81
N LEU A 706 9.79 19.40 -36.02
CA LEU A 706 8.72 19.26 -37.02
C LEU A 706 8.98 18.14 -38.04
N SER A 707 10.22 17.62 -38.14
CA SER A 707 10.61 16.66 -39.17
C SER A 707 10.02 15.27 -38.97
N ASN A 708 9.89 14.55 -40.09
CA ASN A 708 9.50 13.15 -40.13
C ASN A 708 10.69 12.34 -40.74
N PRO A 709 11.20 11.27 -40.12
CA PRO A 709 10.67 10.49 -39.01
C PRO A 709 10.98 11.12 -37.65
N ILE A 710 10.04 10.97 -36.78
CA ILE A 710 9.82 11.44 -35.41
C ILE A 710 11.07 11.84 -34.60
N PRO A 711 11.29 13.13 -34.32
CA PRO A 711 12.49 13.65 -33.68
C PRO A 711 12.50 13.45 -32.17
N ASP A 712 13.69 13.47 -31.55
CA ASP A 712 13.88 13.44 -30.09
C ASP A 712 13.84 14.83 -29.43
N ALA A 713 13.78 15.89 -30.23
CA ALA A 713 13.74 17.27 -29.73
C ALA A 713 12.49 17.58 -28.91
N SER A 714 12.65 18.36 -27.84
CA SER A 714 11.52 18.81 -27.03
C SER A 714 10.63 19.76 -27.84
N LEU A 715 9.32 19.49 -27.82
CA LEU A 715 8.32 20.33 -28.48
C LEU A 715 8.30 21.76 -27.93
N PHE A 716 8.52 21.93 -26.63
CA PHE A 716 8.47 23.23 -25.97
C PHE A 716 9.86 23.74 -25.63
N PHE A 717 10.12 24.97 -25.98
CA PHE A 717 11.33 25.72 -25.66
C PHE A 717 11.03 27.21 -25.56
N PHE A 718 11.83 27.95 -24.78
CA PHE A 718 11.84 29.39 -24.76
C PHE A 718 13.01 29.92 -25.59
N ILE A 719 12.87 31.15 -26.05
CA ILE A 719 13.92 31.90 -26.75
C ILE A 719 14.40 33.01 -25.82
N SER A 720 15.67 32.99 -25.44
CA SER A 720 16.27 34.03 -24.59
C SER A 720 16.45 35.37 -25.38
N ASP A 721 16.79 36.44 -24.65
CA ASP A 721 17.09 37.75 -25.27
C ASP A 721 18.28 37.67 -26.24
N SER A 722 19.20 36.75 -26.02
CA SER A 722 20.33 36.48 -26.93
C SER A 722 20.00 35.49 -28.05
N TRP A 723 18.73 35.15 -28.25
CA TRP A 723 18.26 34.19 -29.26
C TRP A 723 18.81 32.78 -29.09
N GLN A 724 19.08 32.37 -27.87
CA GLN A 724 19.47 31.02 -27.51
C GLN A 724 18.25 30.19 -27.09
N LEU A 725 18.28 28.92 -27.40
CA LEU A 725 17.30 27.97 -26.88
C LEU A 725 17.40 27.86 -25.36
N THR A 726 16.29 27.88 -24.70
CA THR A 726 16.18 27.69 -23.26
C THR A 726 15.07 26.68 -22.95
N GLN A 727 15.37 25.72 -22.11
CA GLN A 727 14.42 24.69 -21.71
C GLN A 727 13.24 25.28 -20.94
N VAL A 728 12.07 24.66 -21.08
CA VAL A 728 10.86 25.00 -20.31
C VAL A 728 10.94 24.34 -18.92
N SER A 729 11.85 24.87 -18.09
CA SER A 729 11.97 24.46 -16.70
C SER A 729 10.90 25.14 -15.84
N PRO A 730 10.61 24.61 -14.64
CA PRO A 730 9.71 25.25 -13.68
C PRO A 730 10.09 26.70 -13.36
N GLU A 731 11.39 26.98 -13.28
CA GLU A 731 11.89 28.33 -13.03
C GLU A 731 11.63 29.27 -14.20
N ASN A 732 11.97 28.82 -15.43
CA ASN A 732 11.78 29.62 -16.64
C ASN A 732 10.30 29.87 -16.93
N LEU A 733 9.43 28.88 -16.68
CA LEU A 733 7.99 29.04 -16.85
C LEU A 733 7.43 30.07 -15.84
N ARG A 734 7.89 30.08 -14.58
CA ARG A 734 7.52 31.12 -13.61
C ARG A 734 7.95 32.52 -14.01
N LYS A 735 9.10 32.67 -14.66
CA LYS A 735 9.58 33.96 -15.16
C LYS A 735 8.67 34.58 -16.22
N GLN A 736 7.87 33.74 -16.93
CA GLN A 736 6.88 34.25 -17.92
C GLN A 736 5.61 34.78 -17.27
N VAL A 737 5.36 34.46 -15.99
CA VAL A 737 4.16 34.86 -15.24
C VAL A 737 4.54 35.32 -13.81
N PRO A 738 5.35 36.39 -13.68
CA PRO A 738 5.87 36.79 -12.37
C PRO A 738 4.78 37.19 -11.37
N GLU A 739 3.62 37.61 -11.84
CA GLU A 739 2.44 37.96 -11.04
C GLU A 739 1.81 36.72 -10.36
N PHE A 740 2.09 35.53 -10.89
CA PHE A 740 1.59 34.25 -10.37
C PHE A 740 2.75 33.42 -9.78
N ALA A 741 3.34 33.91 -8.71
CA ALA A 741 4.47 33.27 -8.02
C ALA A 741 4.07 31.97 -7.27
N LEU A 742 3.32 31.08 -7.94
CA LEU A 742 2.76 29.86 -7.39
C LEU A 742 3.59 28.63 -7.76
N PRO A 743 3.56 27.55 -6.94
CA PRO A 743 4.14 26.29 -7.32
C PRO A 743 3.49 25.71 -8.57
N LEU A 744 4.25 25.23 -9.54
CA LEU A 744 3.71 24.74 -10.80
C LEU A 744 2.95 23.40 -10.69
N ASN A 745 3.17 22.63 -9.64
CA ASN A 745 2.39 21.42 -9.35
C ASN A 745 0.95 21.71 -8.88
N LEU A 746 0.60 22.98 -8.78
CA LEU A 746 -0.73 23.45 -8.42
C LEU A 746 -1.83 22.86 -9.32
N GLY A 747 -1.57 22.74 -10.64
CA GLY A 747 -2.48 22.12 -11.59
C GLY A 747 -2.90 20.70 -11.19
N ARG A 748 -2.00 19.96 -10.54
CA ARG A 748 -2.27 18.61 -10.07
C ARG A 748 -3.21 18.59 -8.86
N HIS A 749 -3.06 19.52 -7.92
CA HIS A 749 -3.95 19.68 -6.77
C HIS A 749 -5.34 20.12 -7.22
N TYR A 750 -5.40 21.08 -8.16
CA TYR A 750 -6.65 21.50 -8.76
C TYR A 750 -7.37 20.37 -9.47
N LEU A 751 -6.70 19.69 -10.39
CA LEU A 751 -7.31 18.68 -11.23
C LEU A 751 -7.93 17.54 -10.39
N ARG A 752 -7.22 17.02 -9.40
CA ARG A 752 -7.74 15.98 -8.53
C ARG A 752 -8.98 16.45 -7.76
N SER A 753 -8.87 17.59 -7.11
CA SER A 753 -9.97 18.14 -6.28
C SER A 753 -11.19 18.48 -7.13
N ALA A 754 -10.98 19.09 -8.28
CA ALA A 754 -12.07 19.50 -9.18
C ALA A 754 -12.77 18.32 -9.85
N LEU A 755 -12.02 17.28 -10.28
CA LEU A 755 -12.61 16.05 -10.82
C LEU A 755 -13.48 15.35 -9.78
N ARG A 756 -13.00 15.22 -8.53
CA ARG A 756 -13.79 14.64 -7.46
C ARG A 756 -15.03 15.47 -7.12
N ALA A 757 -14.91 16.80 -7.06
CA ALA A 757 -16.05 17.69 -6.83
C ALA A 757 -17.11 17.58 -7.94
N ARG A 758 -16.74 17.20 -9.16
CA ARG A 758 -17.66 16.92 -10.28
C ARG A 758 -18.24 15.49 -10.25
N GLY A 759 -17.98 14.70 -9.23
CA GLY A 759 -18.48 13.34 -9.10
C GLY A 759 -17.71 12.30 -9.93
N CYS A 760 -16.55 12.63 -10.49
CA CYS A 760 -15.74 11.65 -11.19
C CYS A 760 -15.29 10.55 -10.21
N PRO A 761 -15.43 9.25 -10.54
CA PRO A 761 -15.01 8.15 -9.68
C PRO A 761 -13.54 8.27 -9.25
N ALA A 762 -13.27 8.04 -7.97
CA ALA A 762 -11.92 8.19 -7.41
C ALA A 762 -10.89 7.28 -8.10
N GLU A 763 -11.29 6.09 -8.50
CA GLU A 763 -10.44 5.14 -9.21
C GLU A 763 -9.99 5.66 -10.57
N TYR A 764 -10.89 6.32 -11.32
CA TYR A 764 -10.57 6.94 -12.60
C TYR A 764 -9.62 8.11 -12.43
N VAL A 765 -9.88 8.96 -11.41
CA VAL A 765 -8.97 10.06 -11.06
C VAL A 765 -7.61 9.55 -10.65
N ASN A 766 -7.56 8.49 -9.83
CA ASN A 766 -6.31 7.85 -9.41
C ASN A 766 -5.54 7.29 -10.60
N ALA A 767 -6.22 6.62 -11.53
CA ALA A 767 -5.64 6.10 -12.76
C ALA A 767 -5.02 7.24 -13.59
N PHE A 768 -5.81 8.27 -13.89
CA PHE A 768 -5.35 9.42 -14.66
C PHE A 768 -4.18 10.16 -14.03
N MET A 769 -4.17 10.30 -12.71
CA MET A 769 -3.13 10.98 -11.94
C MET A 769 -1.89 10.13 -11.67
N GLY A 770 -1.93 8.83 -11.97
CA GLY A 770 -0.85 7.91 -11.60
C GLY A 770 -0.75 7.68 -10.08
N HIS A 771 -1.87 7.75 -9.37
CA HIS A 771 -1.98 7.49 -7.93
C HIS A 771 -2.49 6.08 -7.67
N TRP A 772 -1.89 5.09 -8.32
CA TRP A 772 -2.18 3.68 -8.11
C TRP A 772 -0.88 2.91 -7.86
N GLN A 773 -1.03 1.70 -7.38
CA GLN A 773 0.04 0.72 -7.41
C GLN A 773 -0.05 -0.08 -8.71
N LYS A 774 1.10 -0.54 -9.22
CA LYS A 774 1.17 -1.36 -10.43
C LYS A 774 0.21 -2.56 -10.30
N GLY A 775 -0.67 -2.72 -11.29
CA GLY A 775 -1.72 -3.77 -11.31
C GLY A 775 -3.06 -3.36 -10.70
N GLN A 776 -3.21 -2.11 -10.23
CA GLN A 776 -4.50 -1.56 -9.76
C GLN A 776 -5.14 -0.64 -10.80
N GLU A 777 -4.54 -0.52 -11.99
CA GLU A 777 -5.08 0.27 -13.08
C GLU A 777 -6.46 -0.28 -13.48
N PRO A 778 -7.49 0.57 -13.64
CA PRO A 778 -8.82 0.12 -14.07
C PRO A 778 -8.81 -0.63 -15.39
N PHE A 779 -7.83 -0.35 -16.25
CA PHE A 779 -7.59 -0.97 -17.54
C PHE A 779 -6.44 -1.99 -17.52
N GLY A 780 -6.15 -2.57 -16.37
CA GLY A 780 -5.09 -3.57 -16.21
C GLY A 780 -5.35 -4.84 -17.02
N ARG A 781 -4.31 -5.67 -17.17
CA ARG A 781 -4.32 -6.90 -17.98
C ARG A 781 -5.55 -7.81 -17.78
N PHE A 782 -6.12 -7.81 -16.60
CA PHE A 782 -7.25 -8.67 -16.24
C PHE A 782 -8.59 -7.91 -16.16
N SER A 783 -8.60 -6.64 -16.54
CA SER A 783 -9.81 -5.83 -16.61
C SER A 783 -10.47 -5.97 -17.97
N ALA A 784 -11.81 -5.95 -17.98
CA ALA A 784 -12.58 -5.82 -19.21
C ALA A 784 -12.58 -4.35 -19.73
N MET A 785 -12.24 -3.38 -18.87
CA MET A 785 -12.16 -1.97 -19.24
C MET A 785 -10.89 -1.70 -20.04
N THR A 786 -11.01 -1.06 -21.18
CA THR A 786 -9.89 -0.59 -21.97
C THR A 786 -9.47 0.85 -21.57
N PRO A 787 -8.24 1.29 -21.85
CA PRO A 787 -7.87 2.70 -21.68
C PRO A 787 -8.80 3.66 -22.38
N PHE A 788 -9.31 3.29 -23.56
CA PHE A 788 -10.23 4.11 -24.33
C PHE A 788 -11.57 4.33 -23.61
N GLU A 789 -12.16 3.27 -23.06
CA GLU A 789 -13.40 3.38 -22.25
C GLU A 789 -13.19 4.24 -21.01
N LEU A 790 -12.07 4.06 -20.30
CA LEU A 790 -11.74 4.93 -19.16
C LEU A 790 -11.71 6.41 -19.55
N PHE A 791 -11.08 6.73 -20.66
CA PHE A 791 -10.95 8.12 -21.09
C PHE A 791 -12.25 8.68 -21.66
N GLN A 792 -13.11 7.85 -22.24
CA GLN A 792 -14.47 8.24 -22.61
C GLN A 792 -15.28 8.66 -21.38
N GLU A 793 -15.18 7.94 -20.27
CA GLU A 793 -15.82 8.31 -19.01
C GLU A 793 -15.21 9.58 -18.38
N LEU A 794 -13.91 9.81 -18.54
CA LEU A 794 -13.24 11.01 -18.02
C LEU A 794 -13.46 12.27 -18.88
N ALA A 795 -13.69 12.11 -20.18
CA ALA A 795 -13.76 13.21 -21.14
C ALA A 795 -14.75 14.32 -20.73
N PRO A 796 -16.02 14.02 -20.37
CA PRO A 796 -16.97 15.08 -20.00
C PRO A 796 -16.51 15.90 -18.79
N HIS A 797 -15.83 15.25 -17.84
CA HIS A 797 -15.30 15.93 -16.66
C HIS A 797 -14.12 16.82 -17.00
N LEU A 798 -13.16 16.32 -17.78
CA LEU A 798 -11.97 17.07 -18.18
C LEU A 798 -12.30 18.25 -19.09
N GLU A 799 -13.15 18.05 -20.11
CA GLU A 799 -13.61 19.09 -20.99
C GLU A 799 -14.43 20.15 -20.25
N GLY A 800 -15.29 19.74 -19.33
CA GLY A 800 -16.04 20.64 -18.49
C GLY A 800 -15.14 21.54 -17.65
N LEU A 801 -14.10 20.96 -17.00
CA LEU A 801 -13.11 21.73 -16.23
C LEU A 801 -12.32 22.70 -17.11
N SER A 802 -11.91 22.28 -18.30
CA SER A 802 -11.18 23.12 -19.25
C SER A 802 -12.02 24.32 -19.69
N ARG A 803 -13.30 24.09 -20.00
CA ARG A 803 -14.27 25.14 -20.41
C ARG A 803 -14.54 26.13 -19.28
N GLU A 804 -14.80 25.64 -18.07
CA GLU A 804 -15.05 26.46 -16.88
C GLU A 804 -13.85 27.31 -16.49
N ALA A 805 -12.61 26.76 -16.64
CA ALA A 805 -11.39 27.51 -16.43
C ALA A 805 -11.16 28.59 -17.48
N GLY A 806 -11.79 28.47 -18.67
CA GLY A 806 -11.68 29.45 -19.76
C GLY A 806 -10.53 29.17 -20.72
N TRP A 807 -10.04 27.95 -20.80
CA TRP A 807 -9.07 27.52 -21.83
C TRP A 807 -9.76 27.56 -23.22
N THR A 808 -9.15 28.23 -24.19
CA THR A 808 -9.60 28.26 -25.58
C THR A 808 -8.41 28.36 -26.52
N ARG A 809 -8.58 27.91 -27.73
CA ARG A 809 -7.54 28.02 -28.76
C ARG A 809 -7.05 29.45 -28.91
N THR A 810 -5.75 29.59 -29.03
CA THR A 810 -5.06 30.88 -29.19
C THR A 810 -3.92 30.75 -30.19
N SER A 811 -3.94 31.56 -31.25
CA SER A 811 -2.94 31.56 -32.29
C SER A 811 -1.68 32.33 -31.88
N GLY A 812 -0.53 31.88 -32.40
CA GLY A 812 0.74 32.61 -32.31
C GLY A 812 1.00 33.52 -33.49
N LEU A 813 2.08 33.23 -34.23
CA LEU A 813 2.47 33.97 -35.44
C LEU A 813 1.74 33.50 -36.70
N ALA A 814 1.11 32.32 -36.66
CA ALA A 814 0.18 31.89 -37.67
C ALA A 814 -1.18 32.62 -37.46
N ASP A 815 -1.72 33.18 -38.48
CA ASP A 815 -3.10 33.68 -38.45
C ASP A 815 -4.04 32.47 -38.47
N GLU A 816 -5.20 32.60 -37.81
CA GLU A 816 -6.23 31.54 -37.74
C GLU A 816 -6.80 31.26 -39.14
#